data_4c121ccb95b22774586e100b68905de6
#
_entry.id   4c121ccb95b22774586e100b68905de6
#
_cell.length_a   1.000
_cell.length_b   1.000
_cell.length_c   1.000
_cell.angle_alpha   90.00
_cell.angle_beta   90.00
_cell.angle_gamma   90.00
#
_symmetry.space_group_name_H-M   'P 1'
#
loop_
_entity.id
_entity.type
_entity.pdbx_description
1 polymer ?
#
loop_
_entity_poly.entity_id
_entity_poly.type
_entity_poly.pdbx_seq_one_letter_code
_entity_poly.pdbx_strand_id
1 'polypeptide(L)'
;MGRSSKSVRLLAGVITLVAVLVAPTAVSGAAPSGPTGGSAAARWAASHDGPQPHAGVNVSWDVPIRMSDGTVLRANVYRPADARERPTSTKTPVIVNMTPYTKLVSSIGSAVTQHPVLEPFLLQLARSINLSGTPIDGINDIAHTIRDGGAKTFLVDFDLVRSGYTQVVVDVRGTGFSQGKWDVFQDREQRDTVEVIDWASKQRWSNGKVGMSGVSYSAINQIQAANKNPKALKAIFPVEPGGDLIRDIVAPGGALGVGFLPLWLTLVNTTKMIPNVASMLNGTFDWKWLADRIADPLTFYPQLLAGLFTPDIASVPPELKELLETDSEPRTAWLDRAENITTPTFIYGGWFDLFTNSEVRMYNKIPLPPGKKQLIMGDGYHLTIGGGQQGRAGSPPRLDVLQKAWFDKWLKGIDNGIDSYGPVNLKQVGDSWITARQFPRAGMERQRLYLSDRRSGTAPYAVRDGSLTPTAPQSRARMTVAPGLAPVCSRDAAQQMAGALAIFPGCSDDARISERAALTFTTPPLTTTRSVSGYSNVRLNTVLDATDGYWTATLNDVAPDGTSKVITSGQVVASLRGYDRATSQFAPNGDVIDPFYNLTLSTRQRVAPGRPVSIDIGLLPTEAIVKPGHRLRVDVFAMNFPRGLPLRPLLNESGLRPQHIQLDPNRPSFVNLPVSTPIG
;
A
#
# COMPACT_ATOMS: atom_id res chain seq x y z
N MET A 1 -0.04 -47.53 24.67
CA MET A 1 -0.39 -47.73 23.26
C MET A 1 -1.65 -46.91 22.98
N GLY A 2 -1.57 -45.98 22.03
CA GLY A 2 -2.75 -45.36 21.43
C GLY A 2 -3.34 -44.14 22.11
N ARG A 3 -2.68 -42.97 22.04
CA ARG A 3 -3.32 -41.64 22.09
C ARG A 3 -2.33 -40.58 21.58
N SER A 4 -2.25 -40.41 20.25
CA SER A 4 -1.56 -39.29 19.65
C SER A 4 -2.06 -39.15 18.20
N SER A 5 -3.22 -38.53 18.00
CA SER A 5 -3.64 -38.14 16.64
C SER A 5 -4.68 -37.02 16.55
N LYS A 6 -4.98 -36.31 17.66
CA LYS A 6 -5.99 -35.24 17.63
C LYS A 6 -5.43 -33.81 17.63
N SER A 7 -4.16 -33.60 18.00
CA SER A 7 -3.58 -32.25 18.10
C SER A 7 -2.98 -31.73 16.79
N VAL A 8 -2.79 -32.58 15.81
CA VAL A 8 -2.25 -32.18 14.47
C VAL A 8 -3.34 -31.65 13.53
N ARG A 9 -4.62 -31.88 13.85
CA ARG A 9 -5.74 -31.51 12.98
C ARG A 9 -6.23 -30.06 13.14
N LEU A 10 -5.82 -29.33 14.16
CA LEU A 10 -6.25 -27.93 14.34
C LEU A 10 -5.32 -26.90 13.66
N LEU A 11 -4.06 -27.26 13.39
CA LEU A 11 -3.16 -26.39 12.61
C LEU A 11 -3.36 -26.52 11.08
N ALA A 12 -3.98 -27.59 10.63
CA ALA A 12 -4.30 -27.83 9.22
C ALA A 12 -5.54 -27.08 8.73
N GLY A 13 -6.36 -26.55 9.63
CA GLY A 13 -7.65 -25.94 9.30
C GLY A 13 -7.59 -24.55 8.65
N VAL A 14 -6.46 -23.86 8.73
CA VAL A 14 -6.28 -22.53 8.11
C VAL A 14 -5.62 -22.61 6.73
N ILE A 15 -4.96 -23.73 6.42
CA ILE A 15 -4.30 -23.97 5.12
C ILE A 15 -5.22 -24.73 4.14
N THR A 16 -6.29 -25.36 4.63
CA THR A 16 -7.11 -26.31 3.84
C THR A 16 -8.25 -25.66 3.04
N LEU A 17 -8.37 -24.33 3.02
CA LEU A 17 -9.45 -23.68 2.24
C LEU A 17 -9.08 -23.42 0.76
N VAL A 18 -7.94 -23.91 0.27
CA VAL A 18 -7.50 -23.72 -1.12
C VAL A 18 -7.36 -25.06 -1.90
N ALA A 19 -7.60 -26.20 -1.27
CA ALA A 19 -7.26 -27.49 -1.84
C ALA A 19 -8.45 -28.41 -2.21
N VAL A 20 -9.59 -27.87 -2.65
CA VAL A 20 -10.68 -28.72 -3.18
C VAL A 20 -11.20 -28.18 -4.52
N LEU A 21 -11.12 -29.05 -5.52
CA LEU A 21 -11.71 -29.00 -6.86
C LEU A 21 -10.90 -28.27 -7.94
N VAL A 22 -10.12 -29.02 -8.71
CA VAL A 22 -10.15 -28.97 -10.19
C VAL A 22 -9.37 -30.17 -10.75
N ALA A 23 -9.99 -30.94 -11.61
CA ALA A 23 -9.32 -31.94 -12.46
C ALA A 23 -8.51 -31.24 -13.58
N PRO A 24 -7.30 -31.70 -13.92
CA PRO A 24 -6.45 -30.99 -14.86
C PRO A 24 -6.93 -31.18 -16.31
N THR A 25 -7.30 -30.08 -16.97
CA THR A 25 -7.25 -30.02 -18.43
C THR A 25 -5.93 -29.36 -18.81
N ALA A 26 -5.08 -30.11 -19.50
CA ALA A 26 -3.79 -29.64 -19.98
C ALA A 26 -4.00 -28.56 -21.07
N VAL A 27 -3.67 -27.31 -20.75
CA VAL A 27 -3.50 -26.27 -21.77
C VAL A 27 -2.00 -25.98 -21.87
N SER A 28 -1.43 -26.27 -23.04
CA SER A 28 -0.04 -25.92 -23.37
C SER A 28 0.12 -24.40 -23.38
N GLY A 29 0.63 -23.83 -22.29
CA GLY A 29 0.99 -22.43 -22.22
C GLY A 29 2.29 -22.17 -22.98
N ALA A 30 2.29 -21.19 -23.89
CA ALA A 30 3.49 -20.69 -24.53
C ALA A 30 4.46 -20.14 -23.47
N ALA A 31 5.77 -20.36 -23.66
CA ALA A 31 6.82 -19.80 -22.81
C ALA A 31 6.65 -18.27 -22.70
N PRO A 32 6.90 -17.66 -21.52
CA PRO A 32 6.78 -16.23 -21.36
C PRO A 32 7.71 -15.50 -22.32
N SER A 33 7.14 -14.65 -23.16
CA SER A 33 7.89 -13.75 -24.02
C SER A 33 8.68 -12.75 -23.16
N GLY A 34 9.88 -12.40 -23.57
CA GLY A 34 10.87 -11.65 -22.80
C GLY A 34 10.36 -10.30 -22.24
N PRO A 35 11.02 -9.76 -21.23
CA PRO A 35 10.62 -8.57 -20.52
C PRO A 35 10.71 -7.32 -21.40
N THR A 36 9.78 -6.40 -21.19
CA THR A 36 9.85 -5.04 -21.73
C THR A 36 10.33 -4.09 -20.63
N GLY A 37 11.16 -3.17 -20.97
CA GLY A 37 11.80 -2.22 -20.08
C GLY A 37 13.05 -1.69 -20.75
N GLY A 38 13.82 -0.81 -20.11
CA GLY A 38 15.07 -0.32 -20.69
C GLY A 38 15.90 -1.51 -21.21
N SER A 39 16.26 -1.48 -22.48
CA SER A 39 16.71 -2.67 -23.22
C SER A 39 17.88 -3.42 -22.57
N ALA A 40 18.79 -2.71 -21.87
CA ALA A 40 19.91 -3.32 -21.17
C ALA A 40 19.49 -4.05 -19.89
N ALA A 41 18.67 -3.41 -19.04
CA ALA A 41 18.18 -4.00 -17.80
C ALA A 41 17.27 -5.20 -18.06
N ALA A 42 16.42 -5.11 -19.08
CA ALA A 42 15.53 -6.21 -19.48
C ALA A 42 16.33 -7.43 -19.99
N ARG A 43 17.34 -7.21 -20.83
CA ARG A 43 18.22 -8.30 -21.29
C ARG A 43 19.00 -8.92 -20.13
N TRP A 44 19.50 -8.07 -19.24
CA TRP A 44 20.20 -8.55 -18.05
C TRP A 44 19.27 -9.40 -17.17
N ALA A 45 18.05 -8.92 -16.88
CA ALA A 45 17.08 -9.66 -16.09
C ALA A 45 16.75 -11.02 -16.69
N ALA A 46 16.53 -11.10 -18.01
CA ALA A 46 16.28 -12.36 -18.70
C ALA A 46 17.45 -13.34 -18.63
N SER A 47 18.70 -12.84 -18.70
CA SER A 47 19.91 -13.67 -18.66
C SER A 47 20.27 -14.16 -17.25
N HIS A 48 19.78 -13.50 -16.19
CA HIS A 48 20.09 -13.81 -14.79
C HIS A 48 18.97 -14.54 -14.05
N ASP A 49 17.86 -14.82 -14.72
CA ASP A 49 16.74 -15.63 -14.21
C ASP A 49 17.02 -17.14 -14.44
N GLY A 50 18.14 -17.61 -13.93
CA GLY A 50 18.60 -18.98 -14.15
C GLY A 50 19.20 -19.63 -12.89
N PRO A 51 19.80 -20.82 -13.04
CA PRO A 51 20.40 -21.57 -11.94
C PRO A 51 21.37 -20.73 -11.12
N GLN A 52 21.32 -20.85 -9.81
CA GLN A 52 22.15 -20.09 -8.89
C GLN A 52 23.46 -20.83 -8.60
N PRO A 53 24.58 -20.12 -8.26
CA PRO A 53 25.89 -20.74 -8.03
C PRO A 53 25.93 -21.62 -6.78
N HIS A 54 25.05 -21.44 -5.82
CA HIS A 54 24.98 -22.28 -4.63
C HIS A 54 23.78 -23.22 -4.70
N ALA A 55 24.00 -24.50 -4.37
CA ALA A 55 22.98 -25.55 -4.49
C ALA A 55 21.96 -25.54 -3.33
N GLY A 56 22.36 -25.03 -2.16
CA GLY A 56 21.56 -25.13 -0.94
C GLY A 56 21.50 -23.84 -0.12
N VAL A 57 20.72 -23.89 0.94
CA VAL A 57 20.57 -22.84 1.95
C VAL A 57 20.78 -23.44 3.33
N ASN A 58 21.70 -22.88 4.10
CA ASN A 58 21.87 -23.21 5.51
C ASN A 58 21.11 -22.20 6.38
N VAL A 59 20.42 -22.67 7.39
CA VAL A 59 19.61 -21.81 8.27
C VAL A 59 20.09 -21.89 9.70
N SER A 60 20.39 -20.73 10.28
CA SER A 60 20.59 -20.58 11.74
C SER A 60 19.31 -19.98 12.32
N TRP A 61 18.63 -20.78 13.14
CA TRP A 61 17.32 -20.43 13.70
C TRP A 61 17.46 -19.65 15.01
N ASP A 62 16.56 -18.70 15.21
CA ASP A 62 16.33 -17.98 16.46
C ASP A 62 17.58 -17.32 17.08
N VAL A 63 18.43 -16.77 16.21
CA VAL A 63 19.69 -16.09 16.58
C VAL A 63 19.35 -14.83 17.40
N PRO A 64 19.94 -14.71 18.64
CA PRO A 64 19.72 -13.54 19.48
C PRO A 64 20.54 -12.34 18.98
N ILE A 65 19.90 -11.18 18.91
CA ILE A 65 20.55 -9.88 18.62
C ILE A 65 20.25 -8.97 19.80
N ARG A 66 21.26 -8.65 20.60
CA ARG A 66 21.08 -7.76 21.76
C ARG A 66 21.18 -6.31 21.32
N MET A 67 20.10 -5.56 21.62
CA MET A 67 20.03 -4.13 21.38
C MET A 67 20.73 -3.33 22.50
N SER A 68 21.03 -2.06 22.24
CA SER A 68 21.74 -1.18 23.17
C SER A 68 21.03 -0.97 24.52
N ASP A 69 19.71 -1.12 24.55
CA ASP A 69 18.89 -1.06 25.77
C ASP A 69 18.76 -2.41 26.51
N GLY A 70 19.49 -3.44 26.04
CA GLY A 70 19.48 -4.77 26.61
C GLY A 70 18.36 -5.70 26.09
N THR A 71 17.39 -5.21 25.33
CA THR A 71 16.34 -6.02 24.70
C THR A 71 16.97 -6.99 23.70
N VAL A 72 16.45 -8.22 23.63
CA VAL A 72 16.95 -9.22 22.67
C VAL A 72 15.91 -9.41 21.56
N LEU A 73 16.32 -9.05 20.34
CA LEU A 73 15.57 -9.42 19.14
C LEU A 73 15.98 -10.81 18.66
N ARG A 74 15.11 -11.45 17.90
CA ARG A 74 15.29 -12.81 17.38
C ARG A 74 15.28 -12.83 15.87
N ALA A 75 16.29 -13.43 15.29
CA ALA A 75 16.48 -13.51 13.84
C ALA A 75 16.62 -14.96 13.35
N ASN A 76 16.21 -15.22 12.11
CA ASN A 76 16.65 -16.37 11.33
C ASN A 76 17.67 -15.89 10.28
N VAL A 77 18.78 -16.61 10.14
CA VAL A 77 19.89 -16.28 9.24
C VAL A 77 20.00 -17.36 8.18
N TYR A 78 19.77 -17.01 6.93
CA TYR A 78 19.77 -17.89 5.77
C TYR A 78 21.05 -17.60 4.97
N ARG A 79 21.92 -18.62 4.83
CA ARG A 79 23.23 -18.48 4.19
C ARG A 79 23.34 -19.37 2.96
N PRO A 80 24.05 -18.94 1.91
CA PRO A 80 24.37 -19.81 0.79
C PRO A 80 25.13 -21.06 1.27
N ALA A 81 24.76 -22.21 0.73
CA ALA A 81 25.30 -23.50 1.14
C ALA A 81 25.51 -24.43 -0.06
N ASP A 82 26.27 -25.50 0.15
CA ASP A 82 26.38 -26.61 -0.79
C ASP A 82 25.13 -27.53 -0.71
N ALA A 83 25.07 -28.58 -1.53
CA ALA A 83 23.98 -29.56 -1.56
C ALA A 83 23.81 -30.37 -0.25
N ARG A 84 24.77 -30.30 0.68
CA ARG A 84 24.69 -30.89 2.02
C ARG A 84 24.38 -29.85 3.09
N GLU A 85 23.87 -28.68 2.70
CA GLU A 85 23.54 -27.54 3.55
C GLU A 85 24.71 -26.99 4.37
N ARG A 86 25.98 -27.29 4.00
CA ARG A 86 27.15 -26.70 4.65
C ARG A 86 27.32 -25.26 4.16
N PRO A 87 27.33 -24.27 5.06
CA PRO A 87 27.38 -22.87 4.67
C PRO A 87 28.70 -22.53 3.98
N THR A 88 28.64 -21.65 2.98
CA THR A 88 29.86 -21.14 2.32
C THR A 88 30.79 -20.45 3.32
N SER A 89 32.09 -20.60 3.11
CA SER A 89 33.13 -19.85 3.85
C SER A 89 33.32 -18.42 3.30
N THR A 90 32.85 -18.16 2.09
CA THR A 90 32.94 -16.85 1.46
C THR A 90 32.05 -15.85 2.18
N LYS A 91 32.57 -14.66 2.47
CA LYS A 91 31.79 -13.56 3.03
C LYS A 91 30.84 -12.99 1.97
N THR A 92 29.58 -12.85 2.33
CA THR A 92 28.49 -12.41 1.42
C THR A 92 27.93 -11.06 1.83
N PRO A 93 27.37 -10.27 0.91
CA PRO A 93 26.49 -9.17 1.28
C PRO A 93 25.26 -9.69 2.04
N VAL A 94 24.69 -8.82 2.89
CA VAL A 94 23.55 -9.20 3.75
C VAL A 94 22.31 -8.46 3.29
N ILE A 95 21.17 -9.14 3.25
CA ILE A 95 19.85 -8.56 3.06
C ILE A 95 19.06 -8.71 4.36
N VAL A 96 18.69 -7.58 4.97
CA VAL A 96 17.92 -7.54 6.22
C VAL A 96 16.43 -7.31 5.90
N ASN A 97 15.58 -8.09 6.57
CA ASN A 97 14.12 -7.91 6.59
C ASN A 97 13.68 -7.80 8.07
N MET A 98 13.08 -6.67 8.44
CA MET A 98 12.47 -6.45 9.75
C MET A 98 10.97 -6.66 9.64
N THR A 99 10.40 -7.64 10.36
CA THR A 99 9.00 -8.04 10.19
C THR A 99 8.21 -8.07 11.50
N PRO A 100 6.95 -7.58 11.54
CA PRO A 100 6.04 -7.78 12.65
C PRO A 100 5.24 -9.08 12.52
N TYR A 101 5.23 -9.68 11.32
CA TYR A 101 4.38 -10.84 10.97
C TYR A 101 4.92 -12.17 11.45
N THR A 102 5.94 -12.16 12.29
CA THR A 102 6.78 -13.25 12.77
C THR A 102 7.60 -13.95 11.66
N LYS A 103 8.91 -14.08 11.91
CA LYS A 103 9.82 -14.85 11.05
C LYS A 103 9.38 -16.29 10.80
N LEU A 104 8.46 -16.82 11.66
CA LEU A 104 7.87 -18.13 11.48
C LEU A 104 7.02 -18.21 10.21
N VAL A 105 6.20 -17.17 9.93
CA VAL A 105 5.40 -17.09 8.68
C VAL A 105 6.30 -17.06 7.46
N SER A 106 7.36 -16.23 7.48
CA SER A 106 8.34 -16.20 6.40
C SER A 106 9.01 -17.56 6.19
N SER A 107 9.38 -18.25 7.28
CA SER A 107 10.07 -19.55 7.21
C SER A 107 9.18 -20.65 6.63
N ILE A 108 7.94 -20.77 7.12
CA ILE A 108 6.98 -21.77 6.65
C ILE A 108 6.58 -21.46 5.19
N GLY A 109 6.26 -20.19 4.90
CA GLY A 109 5.89 -19.77 3.56
C GLY A 109 6.99 -20.06 2.54
N SER A 110 8.24 -19.72 2.87
CA SER A 110 9.39 -20.01 1.98
C SER A 110 9.63 -21.52 1.81
N ALA A 111 9.55 -22.29 2.90
CA ALA A 111 9.74 -23.74 2.83
C ALA A 111 8.68 -24.45 1.97
N VAL A 112 7.44 -23.94 1.97
CA VAL A 112 6.35 -24.49 1.17
C VAL A 112 6.44 -24.02 -0.29
N THR A 113 6.59 -22.71 -0.53
CA THR A 113 6.50 -22.12 -1.87
C THR A 113 7.76 -22.32 -2.72
N GLN A 114 8.92 -22.60 -2.09
CA GLN A 114 10.21 -22.79 -2.76
C GLN A 114 10.81 -24.18 -2.51
N HIS A 115 9.99 -25.14 -2.10
CA HIS A 115 10.41 -26.54 -1.95
C HIS A 115 10.66 -27.17 -3.33
N PRO A 116 11.81 -27.84 -3.57
CA PRO A 116 12.16 -28.35 -4.92
C PRO A 116 11.11 -29.22 -5.61
N VAL A 117 10.29 -29.93 -4.82
CA VAL A 117 9.20 -30.78 -5.33
C VAL A 117 7.88 -30.02 -5.38
N LEU A 118 7.60 -29.15 -4.42
CA LEU A 118 6.32 -28.44 -4.30
C LEU A 118 6.27 -27.18 -5.16
N GLU A 119 7.38 -26.45 -5.30
CA GLU A 119 7.43 -25.21 -6.08
C GLU A 119 6.95 -25.40 -7.54
N PRO A 120 7.46 -26.38 -8.32
CA PRO A 120 6.96 -26.61 -9.67
C PRO A 120 5.45 -26.93 -9.70
N PHE A 121 4.97 -27.71 -8.73
CA PHE A 121 3.55 -28.04 -8.59
C PHE A 121 2.73 -26.79 -8.23
N LEU A 122 3.17 -25.98 -7.25
CA LEU A 122 2.49 -24.75 -6.86
C LEU A 122 2.50 -23.72 -7.99
N LEU A 123 3.61 -23.59 -8.72
CA LEU A 123 3.69 -22.73 -9.91
C LEU A 123 2.77 -23.22 -11.02
N GLN A 124 2.68 -24.54 -11.23
CA GLN A 124 1.75 -25.14 -12.19
C GLN A 124 0.31 -24.93 -11.74
N LEU A 125 0.01 -25.13 -10.46
CA LEU A 125 -1.30 -24.86 -9.88
C LEU A 125 -1.68 -23.39 -10.03
N ALA A 126 -0.79 -22.46 -9.66
CA ALA A 126 -1.00 -21.03 -9.84
C ALA A 126 -1.20 -20.62 -11.32
N ARG A 127 -0.57 -21.35 -12.26
CA ARG A 127 -0.77 -21.16 -13.70
C ARG A 127 -2.07 -21.77 -14.20
N SER A 128 -2.53 -22.86 -13.59
CA SER A 128 -3.76 -23.57 -13.95
C SER A 128 -5.01 -22.94 -13.33
N ILE A 129 -4.87 -22.16 -12.25
CA ILE A 129 -5.99 -21.39 -11.71
C ILE A 129 -6.41 -20.37 -12.77
N ASN A 130 -7.57 -20.60 -13.34
CA ASN A 130 -8.24 -19.66 -14.24
C ASN A 130 -9.71 -19.56 -13.81
N LEU A 131 -9.95 -18.61 -12.93
CA LEU A 131 -11.28 -18.30 -12.43
C LEU A 131 -11.92 -17.13 -13.20
N SER A 132 -11.33 -16.76 -14.36
CA SER A 132 -11.81 -15.66 -15.19
C SER A 132 -13.29 -15.82 -15.54
N GLY A 133 -14.05 -14.75 -15.29
CA GLY A 133 -15.50 -14.73 -15.48
C GLY A 133 -16.31 -15.38 -14.37
N THR A 134 -15.69 -15.87 -13.29
CA THR A 134 -16.40 -16.33 -12.09
C THR A 134 -16.55 -15.18 -11.06
N PRO A 135 -17.49 -15.30 -10.09
CA PRO A 135 -17.64 -14.31 -9.03
C PRO A 135 -16.39 -14.09 -8.14
N ILE A 136 -15.43 -15.00 -8.18
CA ILE A 136 -14.20 -14.99 -7.36
C ILE A 136 -12.93 -14.90 -8.23
N ASP A 137 -13.03 -14.29 -9.40
CA ASP A 137 -11.94 -14.13 -10.37
C ASP A 137 -10.70 -13.45 -9.76
N GLY A 138 -10.87 -12.53 -8.81
CA GLY A 138 -9.78 -11.85 -8.15
C GLY A 138 -8.79 -12.74 -7.36
N ILE A 139 -9.12 -14.02 -7.13
CA ILE A 139 -8.15 -15.01 -6.61
C ILE A 139 -6.99 -15.22 -7.61
N ASN A 140 -7.22 -15.03 -8.89
CA ASN A 140 -6.17 -15.10 -9.89
C ASN A 140 -5.05 -14.09 -9.60
N ASP A 141 -5.37 -12.88 -9.16
CA ASP A 141 -4.38 -11.83 -8.88
C ASP A 141 -3.51 -12.19 -7.66
N ILE A 142 -4.10 -12.82 -6.64
CA ILE A 142 -3.35 -13.34 -5.49
C ILE A 142 -2.41 -14.47 -5.94
N ALA A 143 -2.88 -15.39 -6.78
CA ALA A 143 -2.04 -16.48 -7.33
C ALA A 143 -0.90 -15.93 -8.21
N HIS A 144 -1.11 -14.80 -8.87
CA HIS A 144 -0.07 -14.12 -9.64
C HIS A 144 1.10 -13.63 -8.80
N THR A 145 0.92 -13.27 -7.53
CA THR A 145 2.01 -12.82 -6.65
C THR A 145 3.13 -13.87 -6.52
N ILE A 146 2.78 -15.15 -6.56
CA ILE A 146 3.74 -16.26 -6.54
C ILE A 146 4.52 -16.30 -7.85
N ARG A 147 3.82 -16.26 -8.98
CA ARG A 147 4.41 -16.37 -10.32
C ARG A 147 5.25 -15.14 -10.70
N ASP A 148 4.82 -13.98 -10.30
CA ASP A 148 5.41 -12.70 -10.70
C ASP A 148 6.55 -12.26 -9.75
N GLY A 149 6.90 -13.12 -8.78
CA GLY A 149 8.02 -12.92 -7.85
C GLY A 149 7.71 -12.05 -6.63
N GLY A 150 6.48 -11.52 -6.52
CA GLY A 150 6.06 -10.70 -5.41
C GLY A 150 6.11 -11.42 -4.06
N ALA A 151 5.66 -12.66 -4.02
CA ALA A 151 5.70 -13.47 -2.80
C ALA A 151 7.13 -13.65 -2.25
N LYS A 152 8.16 -13.72 -3.11
CA LYS A 152 9.57 -13.84 -2.71
C LYS A 152 10.11 -12.57 -2.03
N THR A 153 9.51 -11.40 -2.30
CA THR A 153 9.90 -10.15 -1.61
C THR A 153 9.29 -10.03 -0.20
N PHE A 154 8.16 -10.72 0.04
CA PHE A 154 7.53 -10.80 1.36
C PHE A 154 8.15 -11.91 2.22
N LEU A 155 8.44 -13.06 1.61
CA LEU A 155 9.05 -14.24 2.22
C LEU A 155 10.58 -14.17 2.15
N VAL A 156 11.28 -15.22 2.59
CA VAL A 156 12.70 -15.41 2.28
C VAL A 156 12.82 -15.88 0.83
N ASP A 157 13.67 -15.23 0.06
CA ASP A 157 13.97 -15.64 -1.31
C ASP A 157 15.18 -16.57 -1.34
N PHE A 158 14.94 -17.89 -1.46
CA PHE A 158 16.01 -18.87 -1.52
C PHE A 158 16.88 -18.75 -2.78
N ASP A 159 16.33 -18.21 -3.89
CA ASP A 159 17.13 -17.97 -5.10
C ASP A 159 18.08 -16.80 -4.89
N LEU A 160 17.64 -15.76 -4.18
CA LEU A 160 18.53 -14.67 -3.78
C LEU A 160 19.64 -15.17 -2.83
N VAL A 161 19.32 -16.05 -1.86
CA VAL A 161 20.33 -16.68 -1.00
C VAL A 161 21.29 -17.52 -1.83
N ARG A 162 20.80 -18.42 -2.67
CA ARG A 162 21.63 -19.25 -3.56
C ARG A 162 22.45 -18.44 -4.56
N SER A 163 22.06 -17.19 -4.84
CA SER A 163 22.88 -16.26 -5.64
C SER A 163 24.06 -15.66 -4.89
N GLY A 164 24.28 -16.00 -3.61
CA GLY A 164 25.40 -15.53 -2.81
C GLY A 164 25.08 -14.33 -1.93
N TYR A 165 23.88 -14.26 -1.39
CA TYR A 165 23.47 -13.34 -0.33
C TYR A 165 23.18 -14.08 0.96
N THR A 166 23.45 -13.46 2.09
CA THR A 166 22.89 -13.89 3.36
C THR A 166 21.62 -13.09 3.64
N GLN A 167 20.48 -13.74 3.84
CA GLN A 167 19.26 -13.08 4.30
C GLN A 167 19.11 -13.21 5.81
N VAL A 168 18.72 -12.12 6.47
CA VAL A 168 18.45 -12.05 7.91
C VAL A 168 17.04 -11.52 8.11
N VAL A 169 16.16 -12.39 8.60
CA VAL A 169 14.76 -12.02 8.92
C VAL A 169 14.63 -11.89 10.42
N VAL A 170 14.24 -10.71 10.88
CA VAL A 170 14.20 -10.34 12.29
C VAL A 170 12.77 -10.01 12.69
N ASP A 171 12.27 -10.64 13.76
CA ASP A 171 11.05 -10.17 14.42
C ASP A 171 11.33 -8.81 15.03
N VAL A 172 10.54 -7.77 14.70
CA VAL A 172 10.67 -6.46 15.33
C VAL A 172 10.36 -6.55 16.83
N ARG A 173 10.83 -5.58 17.58
CA ARG A 173 10.55 -5.45 19.02
C ARG A 173 9.09 -5.72 19.34
N GLY A 174 8.82 -6.54 20.35
CA GLY A 174 7.47 -6.83 20.81
C GLY A 174 6.63 -7.74 19.91
N THR A 175 7.21 -8.33 18.86
CA THR A 175 6.53 -9.27 17.96
C THR A 175 7.26 -10.59 17.84
N GLY A 176 6.63 -11.59 17.27
CA GLY A 176 7.20 -12.93 17.10
C GLY A 176 7.91 -13.42 18.35
N PHE A 177 9.18 -13.80 18.23
CA PHE A 177 9.98 -14.30 19.36
C PHE A 177 10.87 -13.22 19.99
N SER A 178 10.85 -11.98 19.51
CA SER A 178 11.62 -10.86 20.06
C SER A 178 11.01 -10.33 21.34
N GLN A 179 11.86 -9.91 22.29
CA GLN A 179 11.47 -9.28 23.55
C GLN A 179 10.96 -7.84 23.33
N GLY A 180 10.50 -7.21 24.40
CA GLY A 180 10.08 -5.81 24.45
C GLY A 180 8.62 -5.59 24.09
N LYS A 181 8.22 -4.33 24.05
CA LYS A 181 6.91 -3.85 23.65
C LYS A 181 6.91 -3.51 22.15
N TRP A 182 5.82 -3.83 21.44
CA TRP A 182 5.68 -3.42 20.03
C TRP A 182 5.36 -1.93 19.94
N ASP A 183 6.28 -1.18 19.38
CA ASP A 183 6.25 0.28 19.37
C ASP A 183 5.69 0.87 18.06
N VAL A 184 5.41 0.04 17.08
CA VAL A 184 4.85 0.40 15.77
C VAL A 184 5.55 1.62 15.16
N PHE A 185 6.77 1.41 14.67
CA PHE A 185 7.59 2.41 13.99
C PHE A 185 8.05 3.62 14.82
N GLN A 186 7.92 3.58 16.17
CA GLN A 186 8.44 4.63 17.00
C GLN A 186 9.98 4.66 17.00
N ASP A 187 10.54 5.69 17.58
CA ASP A 187 11.97 5.98 17.53
C ASP A 187 12.84 4.81 18.00
N ARG A 188 12.40 4.06 19.04
CA ARG A 188 13.17 2.92 19.54
C ARG A 188 13.23 1.77 18.51
N GLU A 189 12.14 1.45 17.86
CA GLU A 189 12.10 0.42 16.82
C GLU A 189 12.94 0.81 15.59
N GLN A 190 12.93 2.09 15.23
CA GLN A 190 13.78 2.60 14.15
C GLN A 190 15.27 2.47 14.50
N ARG A 191 15.65 2.73 15.76
CA ARG A 191 17.03 2.52 16.26
C ARG A 191 17.39 1.04 16.24
N ASP A 192 16.48 0.16 16.64
CA ASP A 192 16.70 -1.30 16.56
C ASP A 192 17.05 -1.72 15.14
N THR A 193 16.36 -1.20 14.13
CA THR A 193 16.65 -1.50 12.73
C THR A 193 18.07 -1.07 12.35
N VAL A 194 18.52 0.11 12.76
CA VAL A 194 19.90 0.58 12.53
C VAL A 194 20.91 -0.29 13.26
N GLU A 195 20.64 -0.67 14.50
CA GLU A 195 21.50 -1.56 15.29
C GLU A 195 21.59 -2.97 14.66
N VAL A 196 20.50 -3.50 14.11
CA VAL A 196 20.49 -4.76 13.37
C VAL A 196 21.35 -4.67 12.09
N ILE A 197 21.26 -3.56 11.35
CA ILE A 197 22.12 -3.33 10.18
C ILE A 197 23.60 -3.33 10.57
N ASP A 198 23.94 -2.64 11.65
CA ASP A 198 25.30 -2.60 12.18
C ASP A 198 25.79 -3.99 12.63
N TRP A 199 24.94 -4.71 13.41
CA TRP A 199 25.21 -6.09 13.82
C TRP A 199 25.46 -7.02 12.62
N ALA A 200 24.57 -6.97 11.60
CA ALA A 200 24.67 -7.80 10.41
C ALA A 200 25.96 -7.55 9.62
N SER A 201 26.38 -6.28 9.54
CA SER A 201 27.61 -5.89 8.83
C SER A 201 28.89 -6.45 9.48
N LYS A 202 28.87 -6.68 10.80
CA LYS A 202 30.03 -7.13 11.61
C LYS A 202 30.14 -8.64 11.75
N GLN A 203 29.17 -9.39 11.23
CA GLN A 203 29.22 -10.85 11.35
C GLN A 203 30.36 -11.46 10.54
N ARG A 204 30.92 -12.60 11.02
CA ARG A 204 32.05 -13.27 10.37
C ARG A 204 31.75 -13.68 8.92
N TRP A 205 30.51 -13.98 8.60
CA TRP A 205 30.03 -14.35 7.27
C TRP A 205 29.66 -13.16 6.38
N SER A 206 29.64 -11.95 6.93
CA SER A 206 29.32 -10.71 6.21
C SER A 206 30.54 -10.08 5.54
N ASN A 207 30.34 -9.53 4.34
CA ASN A 207 31.34 -8.69 3.69
C ASN A 207 31.27 -7.20 4.10
N GLY A 208 30.40 -6.87 5.07
CA GLY A 208 30.21 -5.51 5.58
C GLY A 208 29.20 -4.66 4.81
N LYS A 209 28.64 -5.14 3.69
CA LYS A 209 27.63 -4.43 2.92
C LYS A 209 26.25 -5.00 3.22
N VAL A 210 25.30 -4.13 3.55
CA VAL A 210 23.92 -4.49 3.89
C VAL A 210 22.96 -3.85 2.90
N GLY A 211 21.97 -4.61 2.44
CA GLY A 211 20.76 -4.14 1.80
C GLY A 211 19.55 -4.44 2.66
N MET A 212 18.40 -3.84 2.34
CA MET A 212 17.14 -4.21 2.95
C MET A 212 16.08 -4.51 1.90
N SER A 213 15.21 -5.48 2.21
CA SER A 213 14.08 -5.90 1.37
C SER A 213 12.87 -6.21 2.25
N GLY A 214 11.70 -6.18 1.66
CA GLY A 214 10.44 -6.56 2.30
C GLY A 214 9.27 -5.71 1.82
N VAL A 215 8.07 -6.17 2.16
CA VAL A 215 6.78 -5.58 1.75
C VAL A 215 6.14 -4.89 2.94
N SER A 216 5.38 -3.82 2.71
CA SER A 216 4.51 -3.19 3.71
C SER A 216 5.31 -2.69 4.93
N TYR A 217 5.03 -3.20 6.11
CA TYR A 217 5.78 -2.87 7.33
C TYR A 217 7.29 -2.99 7.15
N SER A 218 7.73 -4.09 6.53
CA SER A 218 9.17 -4.30 6.25
C SER A 218 9.71 -3.34 5.20
N ALA A 219 8.87 -2.70 4.39
CA ALA A 219 9.25 -1.64 3.47
C ALA A 219 9.35 -0.29 4.17
N ILE A 220 8.44 0.01 5.10
CA ILE A 220 8.47 1.23 5.93
C ILE A 220 9.76 1.26 6.76
N ASN A 221 10.14 0.14 7.40
CA ASN A 221 11.40 0.02 8.14
C ASN A 221 12.63 0.34 7.30
N GLN A 222 12.62 0.02 5.99
CA GLN A 222 13.72 0.35 5.08
C GLN A 222 13.85 1.87 4.89
N ILE A 223 12.74 2.56 4.66
CA ILE A 223 12.68 4.02 4.51
C ILE A 223 13.18 4.70 5.79
N GLN A 224 12.66 4.25 6.95
CA GLN A 224 13.04 4.79 8.26
C GLN A 224 14.50 4.50 8.64
N ALA A 225 15.08 3.40 8.20
CA ALA A 225 16.50 3.13 8.37
C ALA A 225 17.34 3.97 7.39
N ALA A 226 16.94 4.05 6.12
CA ALA A 226 17.69 4.76 5.09
C ALA A 226 17.76 6.27 5.35
N ASN A 227 16.71 6.89 5.93
CA ASN A 227 16.73 8.31 6.27
C ASN A 227 17.73 8.66 7.40
N LYS A 228 18.23 7.66 8.14
CA LYS A 228 19.28 7.78 9.16
C LYS A 228 20.69 7.52 8.61
N ASN A 229 20.79 7.11 7.35
CA ASN A 229 22.04 6.89 6.59
C ASN A 229 23.08 6.00 7.31
N PRO A 230 22.75 4.79 7.80
CA PRO A 230 23.71 3.91 8.45
C PRO A 230 24.80 3.48 7.45
N LYS A 231 26.07 3.57 7.84
CA LYS A 231 27.23 3.39 6.95
C LYS A 231 27.24 2.06 6.19
N ALA A 232 26.73 0.99 6.80
CA ALA A 232 26.72 -0.34 6.19
C ALA A 232 25.61 -0.52 5.15
N LEU A 233 24.52 0.30 5.21
CA LEU A 233 23.40 0.20 4.28
C LEU A 233 23.79 0.76 2.91
N LYS A 234 23.70 -0.06 1.85
CA LYS A 234 24.13 0.28 0.50
C LYS A 234 23.02 0.30 -0.54
N ALA A 235 21.89 -0.34 -0.26
CA ALA A 235 20.71 -0.31 -1.13
C ALA A 235 19.47 -0.72 -0.35
N ILE A 236 18.32 -0.18 -0.75
CA ILE A 236 17.00 -0.63 -0.26
C ILE A 236 16.07 -0.92 -1.44
N PHE A 237 15.16 -1.89 -1.23
CA PHE A 237 14.15 -2.29 -2.20
C PHE A 237 12.79 -2.38 -1.48
N PRO A 238 12.22 -1.22 -1.09
CA PRO A 238 10.92 -1.19 -0.42
C PRO A 238 9.78 -1.49 -1.41
N VAL A 239 8.96 -2.47 -1.05
CA VAL A 239 7.76 -2.87 -1.79
C VAL A 239 6.55 -2.41 -0.99
N GLU A 240 5.74 -1.54 -1.59
CA GLU A 240 4.55 -0.93 -0.98
C GLU A 240 4.85 -0.24 0.38
N PRO A 241 5.77 0.75 0.40
CA PRO A 241 6.13 1.46 1.62
C PRO A 241 5.14 2.58 1.95
N GLY A 242 4.68 2.66 3.21
CA GLY A 242 4.03 3.85 3.75
C GLY A 242 5.04 4.92 4.14
N GLY A 243 4.62 6.18 4.11
CA GLY A 243 5.48 7.32 4.42
C GLY A 243 4.89 8.30 5.42
N ASP A 244 3.58 8.28 5.62
CA ASP A 244 2.85 9.05 6.63
C ASP A 244 1.67 8.22 7.12
N LEU A 245 1.89 7.47 8.17
CA LEU A 245 0.91 6.48 8.61
C LEU A 245 -0.43 7.09 9.03
N ILE A 246 -0.43 8.34 9.52
CA ILE A 246 -1.69 9.03 9.85
C ILE A 246 -2.51 9.24 8.57
N ARG A 247 -1.89 9.79 7.52
CA ARG A 247 -2.60 10.12 6.27
C ARG A 247 -2.86 8.91 5.39
N ASP A 248 -2.03 7.86 5.53
CA ASP A 248 -2.15 6.66 4.71
C ASP A 248 -3.22 5.70 5.25
N ILE A 249 -3.14 5.32 6.55
CA ILE A 249 -3.94 4.20 7.09
C ILE A 249 -4.64 4.49 8.42
N VAL A 250 -4.08 5.34 9.30
CA VAL A 250 -4.65 5.54 10.64
C VAL A 250 -5.89 6.44 10.58
N ALA A 251 -5.75 7.59 9.92
CA ALA A 251 -6.82 8.58 9.79
C ALA A 251 -6.79 9.28 8.41
N PRO A 252 -6.90 8.57 7.29
CA PRO A 252 -6.90 9.16 5.96
C PRO A 252 -8.04 10.19 5.84
N GLY A 253 -7.70 11.44 5.51
CA GLY A 253 -8.65 12.55 5.47
C GLY A 253 -9.29 12.90 6.82
N GLY A 254 -8.74 12.38 7.93
CA GLY A 254 -9.25 12.61 9.30
C GLY A 254 -10.29 11.60 9.78
N ALA A 255 -10.59 10.57 9.00
CA ALA A 255 -11.45 9.47 9.40
C ALA A 255 -10.63 8.20 9.66
N LEU A 256 -10.94 7.47 10.74
CA LEU A 256 -10.26 6.23 11.10
C LEU A 256 -10.32 5.21 9.96
N GLY A 257 -9.19 4.61 9.63
CA GLY A 257 -9.05 3.59 8.59
C GLY A 257 -9.65 2.24 8.97
N VAL A 258 -10.95 2.21 9.23
CA VAL A 258 -11.66 1.03 9.76
C VAL A 258 -11.75 -0.13 8.78
N GLY A 259 -11.47 0.09 7.51
CA GLY A 259 -11.39 -0.99 6.52
C GLY A 259 -10.16 -1.88 6.70
N PHE A 260 -9.04 -1.33 7.15
CA PHE A 260 -7.76 -2.02 7.24
C PHE A 260 -7.29 -2.25 8.68
N LEU A 261 -7.27 -1.19 9.51
CA LEU A 261 -6.65 -1.23 10.84
C LEU A 261 -7.12 -2.36 11.74
N PRO A 262 -8.43 -2.63 11.91
CA PRO A 262 -8.87 -3.69 12.81
C PRO A 262 -8.33 -5.06 12.40
N LEU A 263 -8.32 -5.34 11.10
CA LEU A 263 -7.88 -6.62 10.56
C LEU A 263 -6.36 -6.79 10.74
N TRP A 264 -5.58 -5.77 10.39
CA TRP A 264 -4.14 -5.77 10.53
C TRP A 264 -3.68 -5.84 12.00
N LEU A 265 -4.28 -5.04 12.88
CA LEU A 265 -3.98 -5.09 14.32
C LEU A 265 -4.34 -6.46 14.92
N THR A 266 -5.47 -7.08 14.49
CA THR A 266 -5.83 -8.43 14.91
C THR A 266 -4.76 -9.42 14.50
N LEU A 267 -4.32 -9.39 13.25
CA LEU A 267 -3.28 -10.28 12.74
C LEU A 267 -2.00 -10.19 13.57
N VAL A 268 -1.45 -8.99 13.77
CA VAL A 268 -0.18 -8.81 14.46
C VAL A 268 -0.32 -9.09 15.95
N ASN A 269 -1.38 -8.58 16.62
CA ASN A 269 -1.59 -8.85 18.05
C ASN A 269 -1.85 -10.33 18.35
N THR A 270 -2.46 -11.08 17.43
CA THR A 270 -2.64 -12.52 17.59
C THR A 270 -1.33 -13.27 17.37
N THR A 271 -0.62 -12.94 16.28
CA THR A 271 0.63 -13.66 15.93
C THR A 271 1.77 -13.36 16.91
N LYS A 272 1.83 -12.18 17.53
CA LYS A 272 2.84 -11.86 18.55
C LYS A 272 2.70 -12.69 19.83
N MET A 273 1.52 -13.29 20.06
CA MET A 273 1.26 -14.14 21.24
C MET A 273 1.67 -15.60 21.03
N ILE A 274 2.12 -15.98 19.82
CA ILE A 274 2.55 -17.36 19.54
C ILE A 274 3.94 -17.59 20.16
N PRO A 275 4.09 -18.51 21.14
CA PRO A 275 5.37 -18.76 21.79
C PRO A 275 6.30 -19.60 20.89
N ASN A 276 7.60 -19.52 21.16
CA ASN A 276 8.56 -20.45 20.57
C ASN A 276 8.42 -21.83 21.23
N VAL A 277 7.59 -22.71 20.64
CA VAL A 277 7.30 -24.05 21.14
C VAL A 277 8.57 -24.91 21.27
N ALA A 278 9.52 -24.76 20.34
CA ALA A 278 10.78 -25.50 20.37
C ALA A 278 11.60 -25.14 21.64
N SER A 279 11.65 -23.85 22.00
CA SER A 279 12.35 -23.39 23.22
C SER A 279 11.66 -23.85 24.49
N MET A 280 10.32 -23.99 24.48
CA MET A 280 9.57 -24.58 25.61
C MET A 280 9.92 -26.04 25.79
N LEU A 281 9.99 -26.84 24.72
CA LEU A 281 10.25 -28.26 24.76
C LEU A 281 11.68 -28.59 25.17
N ASN A 282 12.66 -27.74 24.82
CA ASN A 282 14.08 -27.96 25.15
C ASN A 282 14.55 -27.20 26.41
N GLY A 283 13.64 -26.57 27.16
CA GLY A 283 13.94 -25.89 28.42
C GLY A 283 14.68 -24.55 28.29
N THR A 284 14.73 -23.96 27.10
CA THR A 284 15.38 -22.66 26.85
C THR A 284 14.38 -21.51 26.65
N PHE A 285 13.16 -21.68 27.17
CA PHE A 285 12.09 -20.68 26.99
C PHE A 285 12.43 -19.32 27.60
N ASP A 286 12.15 -18.28 26.86
CA ASP A 286 12.41 -16.89 27.26
C ASP A 286 11.25 -16.34 28.13
N TRP A 287 11.40 -16.40 29.44
CA TRP A 287 10.38 -15.90 30.39
C TRP A 287 10.20 -14.38 30.30
N LYS A 288 11.26 -13.64 29.90
CA LYS A 288 11.10 -12.19 29.67
C LYS A 288 10.19 -11.90 28.50
N TRP A 289 10.28 -12.69 27.42
CA TRP A 289 9.32 -12.61 26.30
C TRP A 289 7.88 -12.73 26.79
N LEU A 290 7.58 -13.70 27.66
CA LEU A 290 6.22 -13.87 28.20
C LEU A 290 5.79 -12.68 29.06
N ALA A 291 6.65 -12.19 29.93
CA ALA A 291 6.37 -11.00 30.76
C ALA A 291 6.06 -9.77 29.89
N ASP A 292 6.84 -9.55 28.83
CA ASP A 292 6.63 -8.43 27.88
C ASP A 292 5.27 -8.56 27.15
N ARG A 293 4.84 -9.79 26.80
CA ARG A 293 3.53 -10.05 26.15
C ARG A 293 2.35 -9.82 27.10
N ILE A 294 2.50 -10.20 28.36
CA ILE A 294 1.47 -9.95 29.38
C ILE A 294 1.35 -8.45 29.66
N ALA A 295 2.46 -7.71 29.63
CA ALA A 295 2.47 -6.26 29.84
C ALA A 295 1.87 -5.46 28.68
N ASP A 296 1.93 -5.96 27.45
CA ASP A 296 1.38 -5.31 26.24
C ASP A 296 0.63 -6.32 25.35
N PRO A 297 -0.55 -6.79 25.79
CA PRO A 297 -1.28 -7.82 25.04
C PRO A 297 -1.94 -7.31 23.77
N LEU A 298 -2.36 -6.04 23.72
CA LEU A 298 -3.17 -5.44 22.66
C LEU A 298 -2.65 -4.07 22.25
N THR A 299 -1.58 -4.05 21.46
CA THR A 299 -0.98 -2.80 20.97
C THR A 299 -1.93 -2.08 20.01
N PHE A 300 -2.12 -0.76 20.20
CA PHE A 300 -2.97 0.16 19.42
C PHE A 300 -4.48 -0.14 19.41
N TYR A 301 -4.93 -1.28 19.92
CA TYR A 301 -6.36 -1.54 20.04
C TYR A 301 -7.09 -0.56 20.97
N PRO A 302 -6.53 -0.20 22.16
CA PRO A 302 -7.16 0.81 23.01
C PRO A 302 -7.40 2.14 22.31
N GLN A 303 -6.46 2.62 21.49
CA GLN A 303 -6.57 3.85 20.73
C GLN A 303 -7.65 3.75 19.64
N LEU A 304 -7.70 2.64 18.92
CA LEU A 304 -8.74 2.39 17.92
C LEU A 304 -10.13 2.37 18.55
N LEU A 305 -10.29 1.64 19.67
CA LEU A 305 -11.58 1.58 20.38
C LEU A 305 -11.96 2.94 20.97
N ALA A 306 -11.00 3.69 21.51
CA ALA A 306 -11.25 5.06 21.97
C ALA A 306 -11.75 5.96 20.83
N GLY A 307 -11.15 5.87 19.64
CA GLY A 307 -11.59 6.63 18.47
C GLY A 307 -13.04 6.29 18.04
N LEU A 308 -13.45 5.04 18.23
CA LEU A 308 -14.78 4.56 17.82
C LEU A 308 -15.87 4.78 18.87
N PHE A 309 -15.53 4.87 20.18
CA PHE A 309 -16.52 4.83 21.25
C PHE A 309 -16.52 6.05 22.18
N THR A 310 -15.47 6.88 22.19
CA THR A 310 -15.43 8.08 23.03
C THR A 310 -16.45 9.12 22.52
N PRO A 311 -17.39 9.59 23.36
CA PRO A 311 -18.55 10.36 22.87
C PRO A 311 -18.25 11.81 22.51
N ASP A 312 -17.23 12.43 23.13
CA ASP A 312 -16.86 13.84 22.96
C ASP A 312 -15.34 14.07 23.00
N ILE A 313 -14.90 15.23 22.49
CA ILE A 313 -13.48 15.57 22.38
C ILE A 313 -12.78 15.68 23.75
N ALA A 314 -13.50 16.11 24.79
CA ALA A 314 -12.91 16.28 26.11
C ALA A 314 -12.50 14.92 26.71
N SER A 315 -13.30 13.89 26.43
CA SER A 315 -13.13 12.51 26.91
C SER A 315 -12.14 11.69 26.07
N VAL A 316 -11.62 12.20 24.96
CA VAL A 316 -10.61 11.47 24.16
C VAL A 316 -9.35 11.24 24.99
N PRO A 317 -8.86 9.99 25.13
CA PRO A 317 -7.66 9.67 25.88
C PRO A 317 -6.42 10.46 25.40
N PRO A 318 -5.49 10.79 26.30
CA PRO A 318 -4.28 11.54 25.95
C PRO A 318 -3.49 10.89 24.81
N GLU A 319 -3.32 9.58 24.82
CA GLU A 319 -2.54 8.82 23.83
C GLU A 319 -3.16 8.93 22.43
N LEU A 320 -4.49 8.99 22.32
CA LEU A 320 -5.16 9.21 21.04
C LEU A 320 -5.08 10.68 20.62
N LYS A 321 -5.18 11.64 21.57
CA LYS A 321 -4.97 13.06 21.26
C LYS A 321 -3.57 13.31 20.74
N GLU A 322 -2.56 12.70 21.35
CA GLU A 322 -1.17 12.81 20.94
C GLU A 322 -0.96 12.37 19.48
N LEU A 323 -1.56 11.24 19.05
CA LEU A 323 -1.53 10.78 17.66
C LEU A 323 -2.14 11.79 16.67
N LEU A 324 -3.01 12.68 17.15
CA LEU A 324 -3.72 13.67 16.32
C LEU A 324 -3.15 15.09 16.46
N GLU A 325 -1.95 15.24 17.07
CA GLU A 325 -1.21 16.51 17.11
C GLU A 325 0.05 16.43 16.23
N THR A 326 0.32 17.50 15.44
CA THR A 326 1.32 17.46 14.37
C THR A 326 2.77 17.32 14.84
N ASP A 327 3.08 17.78 16.02
CA ASP A 327 4.42 17.85 16.63
C ASP A 327 4.65 16.80 17.72
N SER A 328 3.69 15.90 17.92
CA SER A 328 3.84 14.79 18.86
C SER A 328 4.94 13.82 18.43
N GLU A 329 5.59 13.19 19.40
CA GLU A 329 6.65 12.21 19.14
C GLU A 329 6.18 11.07 18.22
N PRO A 330 5.04 10.37 18.50
CA PRO A 330 4.60 9.27 17.63
C PRO A 330 4.32 9.74 16.20
N ARG A 331 3.70 10.89 16.03
CA ARG A 331 3.35 11.38 14.69
C ARG A 331 4.59 11.81 13.89
N THR A 332 5.56 12.44 14.52
CA THR A 332 6.82 12.82 13.87
C THR A 332 7.71 11.62 13.55
N ALA A 333 7.68 10.58 14.38
CA ALA A 333 8.38 9.32 14.12
C ALA A 333 7.81 8.57 12.90
N TRP A 334 6.53 8.74 12.59
CA TRP A 334 5.86 8.07 11.47
C TRP A 334 6.04 8.75 10.12
N LEU A 335 6.78 9.87 10.05
CA LEU A 335 7.08 10.55 8.78
C LEU A 335 8.27 9.90 8.08
N ASP A 336 8.19 9.80 6.76
CA ASP A 336 9.20 9.15 5.91
C ASP A 336 10.58 9.84 5.95
N ARG A 337 10.62 11.16 6.02
CA ARG A 337 11.83 11.99 5.91
C ARG A 337 12.70 11.58 4.72
N ALA A 338 12.06 11.26 3.59
CA ALA A 338 12.71 10.72 2.40
C ALA A 338 13.74 11.69 1.79
N GLU A 339 13.61 12.98 2.08
CA GLU A 339 14.59 14.02 1.71
C GLU A 339 15.99 13.80 2.31
N ASN A 340 16.10 12.99 3.35
CA ASN A 340 17.38 12.64 3.98
C ASN A 340 18.04 11.40 3.38
N ILE A 341 17.37 10.66 2.51
CA ILE A 341 17.85 9.37 1.98
C ILE A 341 18.96 9.60 0.96
N THR A 342 20.14 9.05 1.23
CA THR A 342 21.28 9.03 0.31
C THR A 342 21.60 7.61 -0.22
N THR A 343 20.92 6.60 0.29
CA THR A 343 21.05 5.20 -0.10
C THR A 343 20.29 4.95 -1.40
N PRO A 344 20.84 4.26 -2.40
CA PRO A 344 20.12 3.82 -3.59
C PRO A 344 18.82 3.11 -3.25
N THR A 345 17.70 3.59 -3.85
CA THR A 345 16.34 3.22 -3.48
C THR A 345 15.52 2.82 -4.69
N PHE A 346 14.95 1.61 -4.67
CA PHE A 346 14.00 1.14 -5.68
C PHE A 346 12.63 0.93 -5.03
N ILE A 347 11.68 1.82 -5.31
CA ILE A 347 10.31 1.75 -4.79
C ILE A 347 9.43 0.97 -5.77
N TYR A 348 8.69 -0.01 -5.26
CA TYR A 348 7.62 -0.67 -5.97
C TYR A 348 6.30 -0.43 -5.24
N GLY A 349 5.26 -0.01 -5.97
CA GLY A 349 3.96 0.28 -5.41
C GLY A 349 2.80 0.05 -6.37
N GLY A 350 1.60 0.46 -5.98
CA GLY A 350 0.38 0.24 -6.75
C GLY A 350 -0.63 1.40 -6.67
N TRP A 351 -1.37 1.65 -7.78
CA TRP A 351 -2.38 2.72 -7.82
C TRP A 351 -3.58 2.47 -6.90
N PHE A 352 -3.79 1.22 -6.49
CA PHE A 352 -4.83 0.81 -5.55
C PHE A 352 -4.24 0.24 -4.25
N ASP A 353 -2.96 0.53 -3.99
CA ASP A 353 -2.33 0.26 -2.72
C ASP A 353 -2.81 1.22 -1.62
N LEU A 354 -2.67 0.82 -0.36
CA LEU A 354 -2.97 1.67 0.80
C LEU A 354 -2.05 2.90 0.86
N PHE A 355 -0.82 2.77 0.36
CA PHE A 355 0.26 3.75 0.47
C PHE A 355 0.53 4.52 -0.82
N THR A 356 -0.32 4.40 -1.83
CA THR A 356 -0.18 5.01 -3.16
C THR A 356 0.33 6.46 -3.11
N ASN A 357 -0.19 7.27 -2.19
CA ASN A 357 0.23 8.68 -2.08
C ASN A 357 1.67 8.81 -1.56
N SER A 358 2.02 8.03 -0.57
CA SER A 358 3.35 8.03 0.06
C SER A 358 4.42 7.49 -0.89
N GLU A 359 4.15 6.46 -1.67
CA GLU A 359 5.09 5.85 -2.62
C GLU A 359 5.62 6.87 -3.63
N VAL A 360 4.72 7.60 -4.29
CA VAL A 360 5.12 8.62 -5.27
C VAL A 360 5.71 9.86 -4.62
N ARG A 361 5.22 10.26 -3.44
CA ARG A 361 5.78 11.39 -2.67
C ARG A 361 7.21 11.11 -2.23
N MET A 362 7.48 9.93 -1.67
CA MET A 362 8.83 9.53 -1.26
C MET A 362 9.79 9.51 -2.44
N TYR A 363 9.39 8.88 -3.56
CA TYR A 363 10.20 8.89 -4.77
C TYR A 363 10.59 10.32 -5.20
N ASN A 364 9.63 11.24 -5.19
CA ASN A 364 9.87 12.63 -5.58
C ASN A 364 10.77 13.39 -4.58
N LYS A 365 10.63 13.12 -3.27
CA LYS A 365 11.44 13.74 -2.22
C LYS A 365 12.87 13.24 -2.16
N ILE A 366 13.14 11.97 -2.47
CA ILE A 366 14.48 11.39 -2.42
C ILE A 366 15.43 12.18 -3.32
N PRO A 367 16.53 12.79 -2.79
CA PRO A 367 17.40 13.70 -3.53
C PRO A 367 18.47 12.96 -4.36
N LEU A 368 18.11 11.82 -4.93
CA LEU A 368 18.99 11.00 -5.74
C LEU A 368 18.72 11.19 -7.24
N PRO A 369 19.76 11.12 -8.09
CA PRO A 369 19.56 11.16 -9.53
C PRO A 369 18.86 9.88 -10.05
N PRO A 370 18.26 9.94 -11.25
CA PRO A 370 17.80 8.76 -11.96
C PRO A 370 18.87 7.66 -11.98
N GLY A 371 18.45 6.40 -11.88
CA GLY A 371 19.37 5.26 -11.76
C GLY A 371 19.77 4.92 -10.32
N LYS A 372 19.91 5.91 -9.43
CA LYS A 372 20.05 5.69 -7.99
C LYS A 372 18.72 5.69 -7.24
N LYS A 373 17.67 6.18 -7.85
CA LYS A 373 16.29 5.97 -7.42
C LYS A 373 15.44 5.52 -8.60
N GLN A 374 14.54 4.59 -8.35
CA GLN A 374 13.60 4.07 -9.34
C GLN A 374 12.23 3.87 -8.72
N LEU A 375 11.18 3.96 -9.54
CA LEU A 375 9.80 3.76 -9.15
C LEU A 375 9.09 2.85 -10.16
N ILE A 376 8.40 1.85 -9.66
CA ILE A 376 7.41 1.10 -10.42
C ILE A 376 6.06 1.25 -9.72
N MET A 377 5.00 1.62 -10.47
CA MET A 377 3.63 1.67 -9.99
C MET A 377 2.76 0.73 -10.81
N GLY A 378 2.28 -0.34 -10.18
CA GLY A 378 1.31 -1.29 -10.75
C GLY A 378 -0.14 -0.80 -10.62
N ASP A 379 -1.10 -1.58 -11.11
CA ASP A 379 -2.54 -1.31 -10.97
C ASP A 379 -3.25 -2.22 -9.96
N GLY A 380 -2.48 -2.82 -9.04
CA GLY A 380 -2.97 -3.72 -8.02
C GLY A 380 -3.18 -3.10 -6.66
N TYR A 381 -3.61 -3.98 -5.75
CA TYR A 381 -3.87 -3.70 -4.34
C TYR A 381 -2.74 -4.19 -3.46
N HIS A 382 -2.72 -3.79 -2.21
CA HIS A 382 -1.72 -4.18 -1.22
C HIS A 382 -1.52 -5.71 -1.11
N LEU A 383 -2.60 -6.49 -1.04
CA LEU A 383 -2.51 -7.96 -0.97
C LEU A 383 -2.08 -8.63 -2.28
N THR A 384 -2.12 -7.91 -3.40
CA THR A 384 -1.68 -8.41 -4.70
C THR A 384 -0.29 -7.86 -5.10
N ILE A 385 0.39 -7.22 -4.16
CA ILE A 385 1.75 -6.67 -4.33
C ILE A 385 1.85 -5.89 -5.66
N GLY A 386 1.12 -4.78 -5.72
CA GLY A 386 1.15 -3.84 -6.85
C GLY A 386 0.56 -4.30 -8.17
N GLY A 387 -0.08 -5.49 -8.23
CA GLY A 387 -0.97 -5.84 -9.33
C GLY A 387 -0.47 -6.71 -10.43
N GLY A 388 0.34 -7.67 -10.15
CA GLY A 388 0.55 -8.80 -11.06
C GLY A 388 0.97 -8.46 -12.50
N GLN A 389 1.17 -9.51 -13.28
CA GLN A 389 1.60 -9.48 -14.68
C GLN A 389 3.09 -9.15 -14.91
N GLN A 390 3.91 -8.94 -13.87
CA GLN A 390 5.35 -8.84 -14.04
C GLN A 390 5.93 -10.11 -14.69
N GLY A 391 6.95 -9.92 -15.51
CA GLY A 391 7.56 -10.99 -16.30
C GLY A 391 6.75 -11.43 -17.52
N ARG A 392 5.60 -10.78 -17.82
CA ARG A 392 4.86 -11.00 -19.07
C ARG A 392 5.34 -10.06 -20.17
N ALA A 393 5.01 -10.40 -21.42
CA ALA A 393 5.26 -9.48 -22.54
C ALA A 393 4.54 -8.15 -22.32
N GLY A 394 5.26 -7.04 -22.53
CA GLY A 394 4.71 -5.71 -22.32
C GLY A 394 4.74 -5.23 -20.86
N SER A 395 5.24 -6.03 -19.93
CA SER A 395 5.32 -5.70 -18.50
C SER A 395 6.77 -5.63 -18.01
N PRO A 396 7.04 -5.02 -16.85
CA PRO A 396 8.33 -5.12 -16.18
C PRO A 396 8.73 -6.57 -15.91
N PRO A 397 10.05 -6.85 -15.74
CA PRO A 397 10.51 -8.16 -15.25
C PRO A 397 9.85 -8.53 -13.91
N ARG A 398 9.91 -9.83 -13.58
CA ARG A 398 9.46 -10.31 -12.27
C ARG A 398 10.15 -9.54 -11.14
N LEU A 399 9.42 -9.35 -10.06
CA LEU A 399 9.87 -8.50 -8.95
C LEU A 399 11.11 -9.05 -8.24
N ASP A 400 11.19 -10.37 -8.07
CA ASP A 400 12.36 -11.07 -7.51
C ASP A 400 13.64 -10.89 -8.37
N VAL A 401 13.48 -10.89 -9.69
CA VAL A 401 14.59 -10.67 -10.63
C VAL A 401 15.08 -9.22 -10.58
N LEU A 402 14.16 -8.25 -10.54
CA LEU A 402 14.51 -6.84 -10.37
C LEU A 402 15.19 -6.57 -9.03
N GLN A 403 14.70 -7.18 -7.95
CA GLN A 403 15.30 -7.10 -6.62
C GLN A 403 16.75 -7.63 -6.63
N LYS A 404 16.96 -8.81 -7.22
CA LYS A 404 18.30 -9.37 -7.37
C LYS A 404 19.20 -8.45 -8.21
N ALA A 405 18.69 -7.91 -9.33
CA ALA A 405 19.43 -6.97 -10.17
C ALA A 405 19.87 -5.73 -9.39
N TRP A 406 18.97 -5.17 -8.59
CA TRP A 406 19.24 -4.01 -7.76
C TRP A 406 20.37 -4.27 -6.78
N PHE A 407 20.29 -5.39 -6.04
CA PHE A 407 21.32 -5.75 -5.08
C PHE A 407 22.64 -6.17 -5.73
N ASP A 408 22.62 -6.85 -6.86
CA ASP A 408 23.85 -7.21 -7.60
C ASP A 408 24.64 -5.94 -8.00
N LYS A 409 23.94 -4.87 -8.45
CA LYS A 409 24.55 -3.58 -8.75
C LYS A 409 25.17 -2.93 -7.51
N TRP A 410 24.36 -2.73 -6.46
CA TRP A 410 24.76 -1.85 -5.35
C TRP A 410 25.54 -2.55 -4.25
N LEU A 411 25.37 -3.86 -4.05
CA LEU A 411 26.10 -4.61 -3.03
C LEU A 411 27.30 -5.39 -3.57
N LYS A 412 27.20 -5.94 -4.79
CA LYS A 412 28.30 -6.69 -5.40
C LYS A 412 29.11 -5.85 -6.39
N GLY A 413 28.59 -4.71 -6.86
CA GLY A 413 29.23 -3.84 -7.85
C GLY A 413 29.20 -4.41 -9.27
N ILE A 414 28.22 -5.26 -9.57
CA ILE A 414 28.05 -5.84 -10.91
C ILE A 414 27.40 -4.78 -11.79
N ASP A 415 28.06 -4.42 -12.89
CA ASP A 415 27.48 -3.52 -13.88
C ASP A 415 26.54 -4.30 -14.80
N ASN A 416 25.27 -4.31 -14.42
CA ASN A 416 24.20 -5.07 -15.06
C ASN A 416 23.15 -4.20 -15.75
N GLY A 417 23.29 -2.88 -15.73
CA GLY A 417 22.41 -1.93 -16.39
C GLY A 417 21.09 -1.66 -15.68
N ILE A 418 20.84 -2.16 -14.46
CA ILE A 418 19.59 -1.92 -13.73
C ILE A 418 19.38 -0.42 -13.43
N ASP A 419 20.46 0.36 -13.29
CA ASP A 419 20.42 1.81 -13.12
C ASP A 419 19.94 2.56 -14.37
N SER A 420 19.90 1.91 -15.54
CA SER A 420 19.32 2.43 -16.79
C SER A 420 17.96 1.86 -17.11
N TYR A 421 17.34 1.06 -16.23
CA TYR A 421 16.04 0.41 -16.47
C TYR A 421 14.91 1.41 -16.73
N GLY A 422 15.08 2.63 -16.38
CA GLY A 422 14.12 3.73 -16.51
C GLY A 422 13.78 4.27 -15.12
N PRO A 423 13.75 5.59 -14.92
CA PRO A 423 13.53 6.11 -13.58
C PRO A 423 12.13 5.82 -13.04
N VAL A 424 11.11 5.76 -13.92
CA VAL A 424 9.71 5.58 -13.54
C VAL A 424 9.01 4.66 -14.54
N ASN A 425 8.44 3.56 -14.06
CA ASN A 425 7.63 2.65 -14.86
C ASN A 425 6.21 2.61 -14.28
N LEU A 426 5.22 2.92 -15.10
CA LEU A 426 3.85 3.12 -14.68
C LEU A 426 2.92 2.19 -15.45
N LYS A 427 2.13 1.43 -14.74
CA LYS A 427 0.95 0.78 -15.31
C LYS A 427 -0.13 1.84 -15.48
N GLN A 428 -0.57 2.07 -16.70
CA GLN A 428 -1.70 2.96 -16.94
C GLN A 428 -2.99 2.22 -16.60
N VAL A 429 -3.76 2.73 -15.66
CA VAL A 429 -5.08 2.17 -15.34
C VAL A 429 -5.94 2.21 -16.61
N GLY A 430 -6.44 1.03 -17.02
CA GLY A 430 -7.21 0.89 -18.26
C GLY A 430 -6.38 0.65 -19.52
N ASP A 431 -5.03 0.57 -19.43
CA ASP A 431 -4.17 0.36 -20.59
C ASP A 431 -2.85 -0.37 -20.23
N SER A 432 -1.77 -0.11 -20.97
CA SER A 432 -0.47 -0.80 -20.92
C SER A 432 0.52 -0.16 -19.93
N TRP A 433 1.71 -0.74 -19.83
CA TRP A 433 2.84 -0.17 -19.14
C TRP A 433 3.55 0.89 -19.98
N ILE A 434 4.01 1.95 -19.32
CA ILE A 434 4.86 2.97 -19.92
C ILE A 434 6.09 3.24 -19.04
N THR A 435 7.16 3.72 -19.69
CA THR A 435 8.32 4.27 -18.99
C THR A 435 8.31 5.80 -19.13
N ALA A 436 8.50 6.49 -18.01
CA ALA A 436 8.54 7.94 -17.95
C ALA A 436 9.83 8.43 -17.27
N ARG A 437 10.18 9.70 -17.50
CA ARG A 437 11.35 10.33 -16.85
C ARG A 437 11.04 10.78 -15.43
N GLN A 438 9.78 11.04 -15.13
CA GLN A 438 9.27 11.56 -13.86
C GLN A 438 7.80 11.24 -13.66
N PHE A 439 7.31 11.38 -12.44
CA PHE A 439 5.90 11.41 -12.10
C PHE A 439 5.60 12.63 -11.21
N PRO A 440 4.51 13.40 -11.48
CA PRO A 440 3.60 13.31 -12.65
C PRO A 440 4.34 13.47 -13.97
N ARG A 441 3.78 12.88 -15.06
CA ARG A 441 4.37 13.00 -16.38
C ARG A 441 4.39 14.47 -16.86
N ALA A 442 5.42 14.86 -17.56
CA ALA A 442 5.48 16.16 -18.21
C ALA A 442 4.40 16.29 -19.31
N GLY A 443 4.00 17.52 -19.60
CA GLY A 443 3.04 17.81 -20.68
C GLY A 443 1.57 17.61 -20.30
N MET A 444 1.25 17.42 -18.99
CA MET A 444 -0.13 17.42 -18.53
C MET A 444 -0.63 18.85 -18.33
N GLU A 445 -1.78 19.15 -18.90
CA GLU A 445 -2.46 20.43 -18.72
C GLU A 445 -3.45 20.35 -17.55
N ARG A 446 -3.57 21.43 -16.77
CA ARG A 446 -4.53 21.51 -15.69
C ARG A 446 -5.86 22.04 -16.20
N GLN A 447 -6.91 21.25 -16.02
CA GLN A 447 -8.27 21.61 -16.42
C GLN A 447 -9.23 21.53 -15.24
N ARG A 448 -10.07 22.56 -15.07
CA ARG A 448 -11.27 22.49 -14.24
C ARG A 448 -12.43 21.95 -15.06
N LEU A 449 -13.12 20.96 -14.52
CA LEU A 449 -14.46 20.57 -14.95
C LEU A 449 -15.44 20.90 -13.84
N TYR A 450 -16.46 21.67 -14.15
CA TYR A 450 -17.40 22.22 -13.17
C TYR A 450 -18.58 21.29 -12.96
N LEU A 451 -19.02 21.15 -11.71
CA LEU A 451 -20.19 20.39 -11.33
C LEU A 451 -21.46 21.18 -11.68
N SER A 452 -22.38 20.55 -12.36
CA SER A 452 -23.66 21.13 -12.80
C SER A 452 -24.83 20.21 -12.44
N ASP A 453 -25.99 20.81 -12.07
CA ASP A 453 -27.23 20.10 -11.79
C ASP A 453 -27.97 19.61 -13.05
N ARG A 454 -27.48 19.97 -14.24
CA ARG A 454 -28.01 19.47 -15.51
C ARG A 454 -27.80 17.95 -15.56
N ARG A 455 -28.86 17.22 -15.76
CA ARG A 455 -28.78 15.74 -15.83
C ARG A 455 -27.89 15.29 -16.98
N SER A 456 -27.00 14.35 -16.69
CA SER A 456 -26.19 13.68 -17.72
C SER A 456 -26.97 12.57 -18.44
N GLY A 457 -27.96 12.00 -17.78
CA GLY A 457 -28.74 10.86 -18.28
C GLY A 457 -28.03 9.51 -18.12
N THR A 458 -26.86 9.48 -17.47
CA THR A 458 -25.99 8.28 -17.41
C THR A 458 -26.05 7.53 -16.09
N ALA A 459 -26.61 8.12 -15.02
CA ALA A 459 -26.75 7.51 -13.71
C ALA A 459 -28.15 7.74 -13.11
N PRO A 460 -29.23 7.25 -13.72
CA PRO A 460 -30.61 7.47 -13.23
C PRO A 460 -30.88 6.81 -11.87
N TYR A 461 -30.04 5.89 -11.44
CA TYR A 461 -30.08 5.17 -10.17
C TYR A 461 -29.39 5.92 -9.02
N ALA A 462 -28.59 6.96 -9.30
CA ALA A 462 -27.90 7.78 -8.29
C ALA A 462 -28.89 8.65 -7.52
N VAL A 463 -28.48 9.14 -6.33
CA VAL A 463 -29.27 10.10 -5.55
C VAL A 463 -29.64 11.32 -6.41
N ARG A 464 -28.67 11.80 -7.17
CA ARG A 464 -28.85 12.83 -8.18
C ARG A 464 -27.84 12.67 -9.29
N ASP A 465 -28.30 12.64 -10.54
CA ASP A 465 -27.48 12.64 -11.75
C ASP A 465 -27.24 14.07 -12.25
N GLY A 466 -26.00 14.51 -12.29
CA GLY A 466 -25.53 15.80 -12.77
C GLY A 466 -24.53 15.66 -13.92
N SER A 467 -23.99 16.77 -14.39
CA SER A 467 -23.00 16.82 -15.47
C SER A 467 -21.69 17.48 -15.03
N LEU A 468 -20.60 17.08 -15.66
CA LEU A 468 -19.31 17.80 -15.64
C LEU A 468 -19.20 18.63 -16.93
N THR A 469 -18.90 19.92 -16.78
CA THR A 469 -18.82 20.87 -17.90
C THR A 469 -17.52 21.65 -17.88
N PRO A 470 -16.93 22.01 -19.05
CA PRO A 470 -15.71 22.79 -19.09
C PRO A 470 -15.91 24.25 -18.68
N THR A 471 -17.16 24.73 -18.69
CA THR A 471 -17.55 26.08 -18.28
C THR A 471 -18.39 26.06 -17.02
N ALA A 472 -18.20 27.04 -16.14
CA ALA A 472 -18.97 27.15 -14.92
C ALA A 472 -20.47 27.34 -15.22
N PRO A 473 -21.37 26.59 -14.54
CA PRO A 473 -22.81 26.77 -14.72
C PRO A 473 -23.24 28.17 -14.24
N GLN A 474 -24.19 28.76 -14.92
CA GLN A 474 -24.73 30.09 -14.57
C GLN A 474 -25.93 30.00 -13.57
N SER A 475 -26.52 28.85 -13.43
CA SER A 475 -27.61 28.59 -12.51
C SER A 475 -27.12 28.32 -11.08
N ARG A 476 -27.96 28.62 -10.10
CA ARG A 476 -27.78 28.21 -8.71
C ARG A 476 -28.63 27.00 -8.40
N ALA A 477 -28.06 26.01 -7.75
CA ALA A 477 -28.75 24.81 -7.35
C ALA A 477 -28.22 24.29 -6.01
N ARG A 478 -29.04 23.55 -5.28
CA ARG A 478 -28.65 22.82 -4.08
C ARG A 478 -28.86 21.34 -4.34
N MET A 479 -27.78 20.56 -4.20
CA MET A 479 -27.85 19.11 -4.30
C MET A 479 -27.55 18.50 -2.95
N THR A 480 -28.37 17.52 -2.53
CA THR A 480 -28.33 16.97 -1.18
C THR A 480 -27.97 15.49 -1.24
N VAL A 481 -27.09 15.06 -0.35
CA VAL A 481 -26.72 13.66 -0.13
C VAL A 481 -26.76 13.36 1.37
N ALA A 482 -27.34 12.24 1.75
CA ALA A 482 -27.42 11.80 3.13
C ALA A 482 -26.24 10.88 3.47
N PRO A 483 -25.66 10.99 4.69
CA PRO A 483 -24.77 9.97 5.20
C PRO A 483 -25.46 8.61 5.26
N GLY A 484 -24.76 7.55 4.85
CA GLY A 484 -25.29 6.20 4.86
C GLY A 484 -24.17 5.17 4.76
N LEU A 485 -24.52 3.93 5.01
CA LEU A 485 -23.65 2.82 4.66
C LEU A 485 -23.71 2.69 3.15
N ALA A 486 -22.79 3.35 2.44
CA ALA A 486 -22.64 3.09 1.02
C ALA A 486 -22.31 1.61 0.85
N PRO A 487 -22.86 0.94 -0.17
CA PRO A 487 -22.48 -0.42 -0.46
C PRO A 487 -20.98 -0.50 -0.66
N VAL A 488 -20.35 -1.47 -0.02
CA VAL A 488 -18.90 -1.71 -0.05
C VAL A 488 -18.35 -2.10 -1.43
N CYS A 489 -19.18 -2.04 -2.46
CA CYS A 489 -18.85 -2.50 -3.81
C CYS A 489 -18.29 -1.37 -4.66
N SER A 490 -16.97 -1.19 -4.61
CA SER A 490 -16.20 -0.30 -5.48
C SER A 490 -14.71 -0.57 -5.32
N ARG A 491 -13.90 -0.17 -6.29
CA ARG A 491 -12.45 -0.33 -6.28
C ARG A 491 -11.77 0.40 -5.12
N ASP A 492 -12.25 1.55 -4.79
CA ASP A 492 -11.76 2.35 -3.67
C ASP A 492 -12.10 1.75 -2.30
N ALA A 493 -13.24 1.09 -2.14
CA ALA A 493 -13.53 0.30 -0.96
C ALA A 493 -12.59 -0.92 -0.86
N ALA A 494 -12.32 -1.60 -1.99
CA ALA A 494 -11.34 -2.68 -2.04
C ALA A 494 -9.94 -2.17 -1.67
N GLN A 495 -9.51 -1.01 -2.15
CA GLN A 495 -8.24 -0.36 -1.81
C GLN A 495 -8.13 -0.16 -0.29
N GLN A 496 -9.13 0.40 0.35
CA GLN A 496 -9.13 0.67 1.80
C GLN A 496 -9.20 -0.59 2.67
N MET A 497 -9.50 -1.73 2.07
CA MET A 497 -9.42 -3.06 2.69
C MET A 497 -8.21 -3.87 2.20
N ALA A 498 -7.15 -3.19 1.75
CA ALA A 498 -5.92 -3.80 1.24
C ALA A 498 -6.12 -4.73 0.03
N GLY A 499 -7.27 -4.69 -0.64
CA GLY A 499 -7.62 -5.57 -1.74
C GLY A 499 -8.46 -6.80 -1.37
N ALA A 500 -8.84 -6.96 -0.11
CA ALA A 500 -9.64 -8.13 0.31
C ALA A 500 -10.96 -8.27 -0.48
N LEU A 501 -11.61 -7.15 -0.84
CA LEU A 501 -12.82 -7.17 -1.68
C LEU A 501 -12.54 -7.38 -3.16
N ALA A 502 -11.29 -7.24 -3.61
CA ALA A 502 -10.94 -7.46 -5.01
C ALA A 502 -11.06 -8.93 -5.44
N ILE A 503 -11.15 -9.85 -4.48
CA ILE A 503 -11.50 -11.26 -4.74
C ILE A 503 -12.83 -11.38 -5.49
N PHE A 504 -13.73 -10.39 -5.33
CA PHE A 504 -15.04 -10.33 -5.96
C PHE A 504 -15.08 -9.19 -7.00
N PRO A 505 -14.62 -9.38 -8.25
CA PRO A 505 -14.55 -8.33 -9.27
C PRO A 505 -15.92 -7.73 -9.61
N GLY A 506 -17.01 -8.50 -9.53
CA GLY A 506 -18.36 -7.97 -9.67
C GLY A 506 -18.73 -6.92 -8.60
N CYS A 507 -17.98 -6.87 -7.48
CA CYS A 507 -18.11 -5.85 -6.45
C CYS A 507 -17.03 -4.75 -6.61
N SER A 508 -15.77 -5.12 -6.87
CA SER A 508 -14.67 -4.15 -6.90
C SER A 508 -14.58 -3.37 -8.21
N ASP A 509 -14.97 -3.97 -9.34
CA ASP A 509 -14.75 -3.40 -10.66
C ASP A 509 -15.93 -2.61 -11.24
N ASP A 510 -17.03 -2.47 -10.49
CA ASP A 510 -18.19 -1.71 -10.93
C ASP A 510 -18.79 -0.90 -9.79
N ALA A 511 -18.59 0.40 -9.84
CA ALA A 511 -19.04 1.34 -8.81
C ALA A 511 -20.54 1.65 -8.87
N ARG A 512 -21.33 1.15 -9.85
CA ARG A 512 -22.78 1.46 -9.99
C ARG A 512 -23.60 1.11 -8.75
N ILE A 513 -23.12 0.13 -7.97
CA ILE A 513 -23.77 -0.22 -6.70
C ILE A 513 -23.56 0.89 -5.68
N SER A 514 -22.33 1.37 -5.50
CA SER A 514 -22.01 2.45 -4.55
C SER A 514 -22.55 3.80 -5.01
N GLU A 515 -22.60 4.06 -6.31
CA GLU A 515 -23.15 5.29 -6.91
C GLU A 515 -24.61 5.55 -6.55
N ARG A 516 -25.36 4.52 -6.15
CA ARG A 516 -26.74 4.68 -5.64
C ARG A 516 -26.84 5.58 -4.40
N ALA A 517 -25.75 5.72 -3.65
CA ALA A 517 -25.66 6.60 -2.48
C ALA A 517 -24.93 7.93 -2.79
N ALA A 518 -24.61 8.22 -4.05
CA ALA A 518 -23.81 9.36 -4.48
C ALA A 518 -24.63 10.44 -5.20
N LEU A 519 -24.07 11.66 -5.19
CA LEU A 519 -24.29 12.65 -6.26
C LEU A 519 -23.28 12.34 -7.35
N THR A 520 -23.73 12.11 -8.58
CA THR A 520 -22.86 11.81 -9.71
C THR A 520 -22.81 12.99 -10.67
N PHE A 521 -21.62 13.24 -11.26
CA PHE A 521 -21.42 14.29 -12.25
C PHE A 521 -20.60 13.72 -13.41
N THR A 522 -21.16 13.69 -14.63
CA THR A 522 -20.57 12.95 -15.75
C THR A 522 -20.38 13.85 -16.98
N THR A 523 -19.23 13.70 -17.66
CA THR A 523 -18.95 14.37 -18.93
C THR A 523 -19.79 13.79 -20.08
N PRO A 524 -19.91 14.49 -21.22
CA PRO A 524 -20.22 13.84 -22.51
C PRO A 524 -19.19 12.73 -22.81
N PRO A 525 -19.49 11.82 -23.78
CA PRO A 525 -18.50 10.83 -24.21
C PRO A 525 -17.25 11.51 -24.76
N LEU A 526 -16.09 11.01 -24.39
CA LEU A 526 -14.83 11.51 -24.96
C LEU A 526 -14.72 11.15 -26.44
N THR A 527 -14.29 12.09 -27.26
CA THR A 527 -14.09 11.86 -28.69
C THR A 527 -12.72 11.29 -29.02
N THR A 528 -11.75 11.50 -28.13
CA THR A 528 -10.38 11.00 -28.26
C THR A 528 -9.87 10.53 -26.90
N THR A 529 -8.84 9.68 -26.92
CA THR A 529 -8.17 9.20 -25.71
C THR A 529 -7.67 10.35 -24.85
N ARG A 530 -7.84 10.25 -23.52
CA ARG A 530 -7.28 11.18 -22.54
C ARG A 530 -6.43 10.41 -21.54
N SER A 531 -5.23 10.94 -21.24
CA SER A 531 -4.46 10.52 -20.07
C SER A 531 -4.77 11.42 -18.90
N VAL A 532 -4.87 10.84 -17.71
CA VAL A 532 -4.89 11.55 -16.42
C VAL A 532 -3.63 11.11 -15.68
N SER A 533 -2.68 12.02 -15.42
CA SER A 533 -1.39 11.67 -14.82
C SER A 533 -1.02 12.64 -13.71
N GLY A 534 -1.11 12.21 -12.47
CA GLY A 534 -0.75 13.01 -11.29
C GLY A 534 -1.87 13.17 -10.28
N TYR A 535 -1.76 14.23 -9.48
CA TYR A 535 -2.71 14.57 -8.41
C TYR A 535 -3.92 15.30 -8.95
N SER A 536 -5.09 15.00 -8.41
CA SER A 536 -6.36 15.66 -8.72
C SER A 536 -7.02 16.14 -7.43
N ASN A 537 -7.86 17.19 -7.53
CA ASN A 537 -8.60 17.71 -6.39
C ASN A 537 -10.04 18.01 -6.77
N VAL A 538 -10.97 17.64 -5.90
CA VAL A 538 -12.38 18.04 -6.01
C VAL A 538 -12.64 19.14 -5.02
N ARG A 539 -12.93 20.35 -5.51
CA ARG A 539 -13.39 21.46 -4.69
C ARG A 539 -14.92 21.50 -4.65
N LEU A 540 -15.46 21.44 -3.46
CA LEU A 540 -16.89 21.55 -3.21
C LEU A 540 -17.20 22.85 -2.47
N ASN A 541 -18.18 23.60 -2.94
CA ASN A 541 -18.84 24.64 -2.14
C ASN A 541 -20.00 23.96 -1.40
N THR A 542 -19.89 23.81 -0.08
CA THR A 542 -20.80 22.97 0.71
C THR A 542 -21.56 23.78 1.75
N VAL A 543 -22.72 23.29 2.13
CA VAL A 543 -23.48 23.74 3.30
C VAL A 543 -23.84 22.53 4.14
N LEU A 544 -23.54 22.59 5.43
CA LEU A 544 -23.85 21.54 6.39
C LEU A 544 -24.91 22.01 7.37
N ASP A 545 -25.81 21.13 7.78
CA ASP A 545 -26.83 21.40 8.80
C ASP A 545 -26.34 21.02 10.21
N ALA A 546 -25.03 20.77 10.35
CA ALA A 546 -24.33 20.38 11.56
C ALA A 546 -22.97 21.07 11.65
N THR A 547 -22.26 20.91 12.77
CA THR A 547 -20.94 21.53 13.01
C THR A 547 -19.79 20.73 12.38
N ASP A 548 -20.08 19.51 11.88
CA ASP A 548 -19.15 18.68 11.15
C ASP A 548 -19.83 17.85 10.06
N GLY A 549 -19.06 17.16 9.24
CA GLY A 549 -19.50 16.28 8.18
C GLY A 549 -18.33 15.52 7.56
N TYR A 550 -18.61 14.60 6.69
CA TYR A 550 -17.59 13.77 6.05
C TYR A 550 -17.85 13.67 4.55
N TRP A 551 -16.86 14.03 3.77
CA TRP A 551 -16.93 14.04 2.32
C TRP A 551 -15.98 13.05 1.69
N THR A 552 -16.47 12.29 0.72
CA THR A 552 -15.68 11.43 -0.14
C THR A 552 -15.98 11.78 -1.59
N ALA A 553 -14.95 11.76 -2.41
CA ALA A 553 -15.06 11.90 -3.86
C ALA A 553 -14.29 10.80 -4.58
N THR A 554 -14.85 10.30 -5.69
CA THR A 554 -14.15 9.42 -6.63
C THR A 554 -14.10 10.04 -8.00
N LEU A 555 -13.07 9.72 -8.78
CA LEU A 555 -13.00 9.93 -10.20
C LEU A 555 -13.10 8.57 -10.88
N ASN A 556 -14.04 8.42 -11.81
CA ASN A 556 -14.37 7.15 -12.44
C ASN A 556 -14.25 7.22 -13.96
N ASP A 557 -13.88 6.12 -14.57
CA ASP A 557 -14.02 5.83 -16.00
C ASP A 557 -15.34 5.09 -16.23
N VAL A 558 -16.27 5.71 -16.97
CA VAL A 558 -17.55 5.11 -17.32
C VAL A 558 -17.52 4.64 -18.76
N ALA A 559 -17.56 3.34 -18.95
CA ALA A 559 -17.57 2.70 -20.27
C ALA A 559 -18.91 2.92 -21.02
N PRO A 560 -18.95 2.71 -22.36
CA PRO A 560 -20.17 2.86 -23.15
C PRO A 560 -21.36 1.99 -22.70
N ASP A 561 -21.10 0.84 -22.08
CA ASP A 561 -22.11 -0.05 -21.51
C ASP A 561 -22.62 0.40 -20.13
N GLY A 562 -22.09 1.51 -19.61
CA GLY A 562 -22.43 2.08 -18.32
C GLY A 562 -21.63 1.53 -17.13
N THR A 563 -20.78 0.53 -17.33
CA THR A 563 -19.85 0.05 -16.27
C THR A 563 -18.99 1.21 -15.79
N SER A 564 -18.95 1.44 -14.47
CA SER A 564 -18.21 2.54 -13.85
C SER A 564 -17.06 2.02 -13.02
N LYS A 565 -15.82 2.37 -13.39
CA LYS A 565 -14.62 1.93 -12.68
C LYS A 565 -13.93 3.11 -11.99
N VAL A 566 -13.74 3.02 -10.69
CA VAL A 566 -13.00 4.05 -9.95
C VAL A 566 -11.54 4.06 -10.44
N ILE A 567 -11.07 5.24 -10.85
CA ILE A 567 -9.68 5.54 -11.20
C ILE A 567 -8.90 5.93 -9.93
N THR A 568 -9.47 6.85 -9.15
CA THR A 568 -8.87 7.35 -7.91
C THR A 568 -9.94 7.93 -6.99
N SER A 569 -9.57 8.14 -5.74
CA SER A 569 -10.48 8.59 -4.71
C SER A 569 -9.79 9.44 -3.64
N GLY A 570 -10.59 10.19 -2.88
CA GLY A 570 -10.14 10.97 -1.74
C GLY A 570 -11.26 11.24 -0.76
N GLN A 571 -10.89 11.67 0.44
CA GLN A 571 -11.84 11.91 1.53
C GLN A 571 -11.34 12.97 2.51
N VAL A 572 -12.26 13.63 3.19
CA VAL A 572 -11.94 14.57 4.27
C VAL A 572 -13.09 14.77 5.23
N VAL A 573 -12.79 14.82 6.52
CA VAL A 573 -13.70 15.29 7.57
C VAL A 573 -13.76 16.82 7.51
N ALA A 574 -14.95 17.39 7.44
CA ALA A 574 -15.13 18.81 7.14
C ALA A 574 -14.43 19.73 8.15
N SER A 575 -14.43 19.40 9.43
CA SER A 575 -13.72 20.19 10.45
C SER A 575 -12.19 20.04 10.40
N LEU A 576 -11.67 18.98 9.76
CA LEU A 576 -10.24 18.72 9.59
C LEU A 576 -9.71 19.11 8.20
N ARG A 577 -10.45 19.93 7.45
CA ARG A 577 -10.11 20.36 6.09
C ARG A 577 -8.87 21.28 5.98
N GLY A 578 -8.38 21.78 7.11
CA GLY A 578 -7.19 22.61 7.14
C GLY A 578 -5.95 21.87 6.67
N TYR A 579 -5.15 22.48 5.81
CA TYR A 579 -3.92 21.89 5.27
C TYR A 579 -2.74 22.86 5.36
N ASP A 580 -1.54 22.30 5.49
CA ASP A 580 -0.29 23.07 5.44
C ASP A 580 -0.01 23.50 4.00
N ARG A 581 0.06 24.81 3.78
CA ARG A 581 0.30 25.37 2.45
C ARG A 581 1.74 25.14 1.97
N ALA A 582 2.72 25.04 2.86
CA ALA A 582 4.12 24.87 2.48
C ALA A 582 4.39 23.47 1.92
N THR A 583 3.69 22.47 2.44
CA THR A 583 3.83 21.06 2.03
C THR A 583 2.81 20.68 0.95
N SER A 584 1.70 21.41 0.82
CA SER A 584 0.68 21.18 -0.20
C SER A 584 1.15 21.59 -1.60
N GLN A 585 0.60 20.95 -2.63
CA GLN A 585 0.89 21.30 -4.02
C GLN A 585 -0.23 22.13 -4.64
N PHE A 586 0.17 23.09 -5.44
CA PHE A 586 -0.75 24.03 -6.11
C PHE A 586 -0.53 24.05 -7.62
N ALA A 587 -1.61 24.24 -8.36
CA ALA A 587 -1.54 24.57 -9.78
C ALA A 587 -1.09 26.03 -9.98
N PRO A 588 -0.61 26.42 -11.18
CA PRO A 588 -0.19 27.79 -11.46
C PRO A 588 -1.28 28.86 -11.24
N ASN A 589 -2.56 28.47 -11.36
CA ASN A 589 -3.71 29.34 -11.10
C ASN A 589 -4.09 29.46 -9.60
N GLY A 590 -3.29 28.87 -8.71
CA GLY A 590 -3.51 28.89 -7.25
C GLY A 590 -4.46 27.82 -6.72
N ASP A 591 -5.01 26.95 -7.55
CA ASP A 591 -5.79 25.82 -7.06
C ASP A 591 -4.91 24.84 -6.31
N VAL A 592 -5.37 24.38 -5.13
CA VAL A 592 -4.74 23.24 -4.49
C VAL A 592 -5.04 21.97 -5.30
N ILE A 593 -4.01 21.16 -5.51
CA ILE A 593 -4.10 19.90 -6.25
C ILE A 593 -3.76 18.68 -5.41
N ASP A 594 -2.98 18.89 -4.35
CA ASP A 594 -2.61 17.87 -3.35
C ASP A 594 -2.55 18.53 -1.98
N PRO A 595 -3.68 18.60 -1.24
CA PRO A 595 -3.74 19.22 0.08
C PRO A 595 -3.06 18.31 1.12
N PHE A 596 -2.06 18.84 1.80
CA PHE A 596 -1.43 18.18 2.94
C PHE A 596 -2.18 18.52 4.22
N TYR A 597 -3.26 17.82 4.52
CA TYR A 597 -4.12 18.12 5.67
C TYR A 597 -3.37 18.02 6.99
N ASN A 598 -3.63 18.96 7.91
CA ASN A 598 -3.03 18.95 9.24
C ASN A 598 -3.51 17.77 10.09
N LEU A 599 -4.80 17.45 9.99
CA LEU A 599 -5.46 16.37 10.73
C LEU A 599 -5.21 16.43 12.24
N THR A 600 -5.32 17.63 12.84
CA THR A 600 -5.17 17.87 14.27
C THR A 600 -6.49 18.25 14.92
N LEU A 601 -6.73 17.75 16.12
CA LEU A 601 -7.93 18.13 16.90
C LEU A 601 -7.83 19.56 17.43
N SER A 602 -6.62 20.02 17.80
CA SER A 602 -6.39 21.36 18.34
C SER A 602 -6.63 22.48 17.33
N THR A 603 -6.35 22.23 16.04
CA THR A 603 -6.50 23.24 14.96
C THR A 603 -7.71 23.01 14.07
N ARG A 604 -8.60 22.10 14.44
CA ARG A 604 -9.80 21.82 13.65
C ARG A 604 -10.69 23.06 13.48
N GLN A 605 -11.32 23.15 12.33
CA GLN A 605 -12.17 24.28 11.95
C GLN A 605 -13.63 23.81 11.87
N ARG A 606 -14.36 23.93 12.98
CA ARG A 606 -15.80 23.61 12.99
C ARG A 606 -16.54 24.35 11.87
N VAL A 607 -17.52 23.70 11.27
CA VAL A 607 -18.37 24.32 10.27
C VAL A 607 -19.52 25.05 11.00
N ALA A 608 -19.85 26.23 10.53
CA ALA A 608 -21.06 26.93 11.00
C ALA A 608 -22.28 26.37 10.25
N PRO A 609 -23.28 25.79 10.95
CA PRO A 609 -24.45 25.23 10.32
C PRO A 609 -25.17 26.25 9.42
N GLY A 610 -25.58 25.83 8.23
CA GLY A 610 -26.27 26.68 7.26
C GLY A 610 -25.39 27.70 6.54
N ARG A 611 -24.07 27.78 6.84
CA ARG A 611 -23.14 28.71 6.19
C ARG A 611 -22.30 27.98 5.13
N PRO A 612 -22.10 28.61 3.95
CA PRO A 612 -21.26 28.04 2.91
C PRO A 612 -19.80 27.88 3.37
N VAL A 613 -19.21 26.71 3.09
CA VAL A 613 -17.78 26.44 3.31
C VAL A 613 -17.22 25.69 2.11
N SER A 614 -16.02 26.08 1.67
CA SER A 614 -15.30 25.37 0.62
C SER A 614 -14.52 24.22 1.24
N ILE A 615 -14.64 23.04 0.64
CA ILE A 615 -13.94 21.82 0.99
C ILE A 615 -13.12 21.40 -0.23
N ASP A 616 -11.81 21.23 -0.04
CA ASP A 616 -10.93 20.63 -1.03
C ASP A 616 -10.74 19.15 -0.66
N ILE A 617 -11.01 18.25 -1.59
CA ILE A 617 -10.83 16.80 -1.43
C ILE A 617 -9.71 16.37 -2.37
N GLY A 618 -8.51 16.19 -1.83
CA GLY A 618 -7.37 15.65 -2.60
C GLY A 618 -7.64 14.19 -2.95
N LEU A 619 -7.57 13.87 -4.24
CA LEU A 619 -7.63 12.48 -4.71
C LEU A 619 -6.21 11.91 -4.75
N LEU A 620 -6.08 10.62 -4.47
CA LEU A 620 -4.80 9.91 -4.57
C LEU A 620 -4.22 10.09 -5.99
N PRO A 621 -2.88 10.14 -6.13
CA PRO A 621 -2.26 10.25 -7.45
C PRO A 621 -2.59 9.04 -8.32
N THR A 622 -2.64 9.24 -9.63
CA THR A 622 -2.97 8.18 -10.58
C THR A 622 -2.28 8.39 -11.93
N GLU A 623 -2.17 7.30 -12.67
CA GLU A 623 -1.84 7.27 -14.09
C GLU A 623 -2.92 6.46 -14.81
N ALA A 624 -3.79 7.11 -15.55
CA ALA A 624 -4.94 6.44 -16.17
C ALA A 624 -5.14 6.85 -17.62
N ILE A 625 -5.74 5.94 -18.38
CA ILE A 625 -6.19 6.17 -19.76
C ILE A 625 -7.70 6.05 -19.83
N VAL A 626 -8.37 7.08 -20.32
CA VAL A 626 -9.79 7.08 -20.62
C VAL A 626 -9.98 7.08 -22.15
N LYS A 627 -10.66 6.07 -22.68
CA LYS A 627 -10.76 5.76 -24.10
C LYS A 627 -11.86 6.59 -24.79
N PRO A 628 -11.85 6.71 -26.14
CA PRO A 628 -12.96 7.29 -26.87
C PRO A 628 -14.28 6.55 -26.59
N GLY A 629 -15.38 7.28 -26.50
CA GLY A 629 -16.69 6.74 -26.13
C GLY A 629 -16.91 6.61 -24.63
N HIS A 630 -15.86 6.53 -23.82
CA HIS A 630 -15.94 6.56 -22.36
C HIS A 630 -16.23 7.97 -21.84
N ARG A 631 -16.58 8.06 -20.56
CA ARG A 631 -16.86 9.33 -19.88
C ARG A 631 -16.08 9.39 -18.57
N LEU A 632 -15.71 10.60 -18.16
CA LEU A 632 -15.27 10.86 -16.80
C LEU A 632 -16.47 11.15 -15.90
N ARG A 633 -16.47 10.57 -14.70
CA ARG A 633 -17.49 10.83 -13.69
C ARG A 633 -16.82 11.16 -12.36
N VAL A 634 -17.32 12.18 -11.69
CA VAL A 634 -17.04 12.45 -10.27
C VAL A 634 -18.26 12.04 -9.46
N ASP A 635 -18.04 11.17 -8.49
CA ASP A 635 -19.06 10.85 -7.50
C ASP A 635 -18.73 11.53 -6.18
N VAL A 636 -19.75 12.02 -5.47
CA VAL A 636 -19.60 12.67 -4.18
C VAL A 636 -20.53 12.02 -3.18
N PHE A 637 -19.97 11.62 -2.04
CA PHE A 637 -20.68 10.94 -0.95
C PHE A 637 -20.57 11.76 0.33
N ALA A 638 -21.62 11.73 1.17
CA ALA A 638 -21.59 12.32 2.50
C ALA A 638 -20.87 11.45 3.54
N MET A 639 -20.77 10.18 3.31
CA MET A 639 -19.97 9.19 4.05
C MET A 639 -19.86 7.94 3.18
N ASN A 640 -18.70 7.33 3.18
CA ASN A 640 -18.46 6.13 2.38
C ASN A 640 -17.68 5.08 3.20
N PHE A 641 -18.39 4.39 4.09
CA PHE A 641 -17.87 3.20 4.76
C PHE A 641 -17.61 2.08 3.70
N PRO A 642 -16.52 1.30 3.74
CA PRO A 642 -15.57 1.19 4.84
C PRO A 642 -14.29 2.04 4.70
N ARG A 643 -14.22 3.01 3.81
CA ARG A 643 -13.02 3.83 3.64
C ARG A 643 -12.52 4.44 4.92
N GLY A 644 -13.42 5.01 5.69
CA GLY A 644 -13.13 5.59 6.98
C GLY A 644 -14.39 5.82 7.77
N LEU A 645 -14.23 5.93 9.05
CA LEU A 645 -15.27 6.36 9.97
C LEU A 645 -14.73 7.54 10.77
N PRO A 646 -15.36 8.74 10.74
CA PRO A 646 -14.93 9.83 11.60
C PRO A 646 -14.81 9.38 13.05
N LEU A 647 -13.87 9.95 13.79
CA LEU A 647 -13.81 9.76 15.24
C LEU A 647 -15.20 9.97 15.84
N ARG A 648 -15.59 9.14 16.80
CA ARG A 648 -16.93 9.18 17.37
C ARG A 648 -17.39 10.58 17.81
N PRO A 649 -16.54 11.43 18.43
CA PRO A 649 -16.92 12.80 18.74
C PRO A 649 -17.31 13.63 17.50
N LEU A 650 -16.55 13.51 16.41
CA LEU A 650 -16.80 14.24 15.16
C LEU A 650 -18.05 13.70 14.46
N LEU A 651 -18.26 12.38 14.52
CA LEU A 651 -19.47 11.73 14.01
C LEU A 651 -20.72 12.22 14.79
N ASN A 652 -20.61 12.34 16.11
CA ASN A 652 -21.68 12.90 16.94
C ASN A 652 -21.96 14.38 16.60
N GLU A 653 -20.93 15.19 16.35
CA GLU A 653 -21.08 16.59 15.92
C GLU A 653 -21.72 16.71 14.53
N SER A 654 -21.54 15.74 13.65
CA SER A 654 -22.22 15.68 12.34
C SER A 654 -23.71 15.38 12.46
N GLY A 655 -24.11 14.68 13.54
CA GLY A 655 -25.48 14.20 13.77
C GLY A 655 -26.00 13.31 12.63
N LEU A 656 -25.11 12.83 11.75
CA LEU A 656 -25.45 12.10 10.51
C LEU A 656 -26.48 12.85 9.66
N ARG A 657 -26.48 14.18 9.70
CA ARG A 657 -27.41 15.01 8.93
C ARG A 657 -27.06 15.01 7.46
N PRO A 658 -28.03 15.20 6.57
CA PRO A 658 -27.79 15.41 5.15
C PRO A 658 -26.80 16.55 4.90
N GLN A 659 -25.96 16.39 3.90
CA GLN A 659 -24.95 17.35 3.48
C GLN A 659 -25.30 17.89 2.10
N HIS A 660 -24.92 19.13 1.82
CA HIS A 660 -25.36 19.82 0.61
C HIS A 660 -24.19 20.38 -0.16
N ILE A 661 -24.20 20.21 -1.47
CA ILE A 661 -23.38 20.97 -2.41
C ILE A 661 -24.23 22.15 -2.88
N GLN A 662 -23.68 23.34 -2.72
CA GLN A 662 -24.26 24.57 -3.24
C GLN A 662 -23.60 24.89 -4.58
N LEU A 663 -24.27 24.67 -5.68
CA LEU A 663 -23.80 25.11 -6.99
C LEU A 663 -24.07 26.62 -7.12
N ASP A 664 -23.01 27.41 -7.18
CA ASP A 664 -23.06 28.85 -7.25
C ASP A 664 -22.02 29.36 -8.28
N PRO A 665 -22.39 30.12 -9.29
CA PRO A 665 -21.45 30.67 -10.29
C PRO A 665 -20.28 31.46 -9.67
N ASN A 666 -20.52 32.14 -8.54
CA ASN A 666 -19.50 32.94 -7.85
C ASN A 666 -18.57 32.09 -6.97
N ARG A 667 -18.97 30.86 -6.64
CA ARG A 667 -18.18 29.88 -5.86
C ARG A 667 -18.38 28.49 -6.46
N PRO A 668 -17.87 28.25 -7.66
CA PRO A 668 -18.15 27.01 -8.37
C PRO A 668 -17.50 25.81 -7.68
N SER A 669 -18.23 24.68 -7.67
CA SER A 669 -17.66 23.37 -7.36
C SER A 669 -17.08 22.78 -8.65
N PHE A 670 -15.91 22.17 -8.58
CA PHE A 670 -15.22 21.62 -9.73
C PHE A 670 -14.23 20.50 -9.34
N VAL A 671 -13.85 19.71 -10.32
CA VAL A 671 -12.66 18.86 -10.24
C VAL A 671 -11.54 19.49 -11.05
N ASN A 672 -10.32 19.56 -10.48
CA ASN A 672 -9.09 19.97 -11.17
C ASN A 672 -8.29 18.73 -11.54
N LEU A 673 -8.14 18.47 -12.84
CA LEU A 673 -7.54 17.26 -13.40
C LEU A 673 -6.25 17.60 -14.18
N PRO A 674 -5.20 16.77 -14.07
CA PRO A 674 -4.03 16.78 -14.97
C PRO A 674 -4.31 15.93 -16.20
N VAL A 675 -4.67 16.54 -17.32
CA VAL A 675 -5.05 15.82 -18.54
C VAL A 675 -4.04 16.05 -19.67
N SER A 676 -3.89 15.05 -20.56
CA SER A 676 -3.00 15.18 -21.73
C SER A 676 -3.48 16.20 -22.75
N THR A 677 -4.78 16.43 -22.81
CA THR A 677 -5.44 17.41 -23.68
C THR A 677 -6.78 17.78 -23.05
N PRO A 678 -7.20 19.05 -23.11
CA PRO A 678 -8.46 19.47 -22.54
C PRO A 678 -9.67 18.66 -23.03
N ILE A 679 -10.62 18.48 -22.14
CA ILE A 679 -11.91 17.83 -22.38
C ILE A 679 -12.89 18.94 -22.77
N GLY A 680 -13.45 18.84 -23.98
CA GLY A 680 -14.38 19.81 -24.56
C GLY A 680 -15.81 19.69 -24.03
#